data_31b170a8a9020a8d0d059c0edbffd8fb
#
_entry.id   31b170a8a9020a8d0d059c0edbffd8fb
#
_cell.length_a   1.000
_cell.length_b   1.000
_cell.length_c   1.000
_cell.angle_alpha   90.00
_cell.angle_beta   90.00
_cell.angle_gamma   90.00
#
_symmetry.space_group_name_H-M   'P 1'
#
loop_
_entity.id
_entity.type
_entity.pdbx_description
1 polymer ?
#
loop_
_entity_poly.entity_id
_entity_poly.type
_entity_poly.pdbx_seq_one_letter_code
_entity_poly.pdbx_strand_id
1 'polypeptide(L)'
;MKTVKRVFATTVVAIATASAAWAMEATEETSFGIVSGQVTDAENHTLPGATVQIESLHTGVTADINGFYKLPNLKPGTYTMKVSYVGYNPIYKKVTITNNKKLIVEDIVMNEGVELAEVNVKGAFSGQRRALQMQKGSMGVTNVVSADQVGKFPDSNIGDALKRINGINVQYDQGEARFGQVRGTSADLTSVTVNGNRLPSAEGDTRNVQLDLIPADMVQTIEVSKVVTSDMDGDAIGGAINLVTKNTPFRRVLNFTGSTGYTWISGKPQWNIGGTWGDRFFDNKLGIMASASYQYAPGGSDNTEFEYVEKKGEVQLKEAQVRQYYVTRERQSYSLALDYQFNPLHKISFKGIYNRRNDWENRYRISYKKLNSDAGDQSVVIQTKAGSDDNKSARLERQQTMDFTLDGEHNFGNLKVDWASSYSRATEDRPNERYIGLKLKGSDELNFGDSFKDVGLEQPYSTLPIPAFNAAKWKIDEFTNSDQAIKENEFKERINFTLPISKGLYGNTLKFGYKYTVKKKERNTEYYDYSDAADKYIPDWKDNLVSEVRDGFMPGSQYPIGTQFVSKDYMGKINFDKADGVEVYEEEAGNYKATEQIHAGYIRFDQKLGNRLDATLGLRIENTRLKTSGVNYIMDEEENESLKPTGEYKNDYTNLLPSLLLKYKTSEDGSIRASVTKTLSRPKYSALVANKSFNLADQEATIGDPNIKPTTSWNLDLSIDHYFKSIGMVSLGLFYKDVKNVNIETLGYYTGAELGLTGNNDTFEVTQNMNAYDARVYGVEAAYQRDFGFITPALRCLGFYGNYTYTHSTTRNYNSRLGIEDGDDVKMTGSPEHTANASLYFEKNGINIRLSYNFASSFIDQMNTGSRELDRYYDKVNYLDLNASYTWGKNTKFTIFAEANNLLNQPLRYYQGNKDRTMQVEYYGVKVNAGFKINL
;
A
#
# COMPACT_ATOMS: atom_id res chain seq x y z
N MET A 1 -2.54 -5.59 -27.91
CA MET A 1 -2.64 -4.12 -28.13
C MET A 1 -3.69 -3.70 -29.18
N LYS A 2 -3.72 -4.27 -30.39
CA LYS A 2 -4.75 -3.93 -31.42
C LYS A 2 -6.17 -4.24 -30.99
N THR A 3 -6.42 -5.35 -30.29
CA THR A 3 -7.75 -5.75 -29.81
C THR A 3 -8.26 -4.87 -28.66
N VAL A 4 -7.39 -4.49 -27.72
CA VAL A 4 -7.74 -3.60 -26.59
C VAL A 4 -8.04 -2.19 -27.10
N LYS A 5 -7.28 -1.68 -28.08
CA LYS A 5 -7.56 -0.38 -28.72
C LYS A 5 -8.89 -0.37 -29.48
N ARG A 6 -9.27 -1.50 -30.13
CA ARG A 6 -10.56 -1.60 -30.80
C ARG A 6 -11.73 -1.69 -29.82
N VAL A 7 -11.59 -2.47 -28.73
CA VAL A 7 -12.63 -2.55 -27.70
C VAL A 7 -12.83 -1.19 -27.03
N PHE A 8 -11.74 -0.50 -26.64
CA PHE A 8 -11.82 0.82 -26.04
C PHE A 8 -12.52 1.84 -26.96
N ALA A 9 -12.13 1.89 -28.26
CA ALA A 9 -12.74 2.80 -29.22
C ALA A 9 -14.21 2.46 -29.49
N THR A 10 -14.56 1.16 -29.56
CA THR A 10 -15.93 0.72 -29.85
C THR A 10 -16.85 0.94 -28.65
N THR A 11 -16.38 0.67 -27.43
CA THR A 11 -17.17 0.89 -26.21
C THR A 11 -17.40 2.37 -25.93
N VAL A 12 -16.37 3.21 -26.11
CA VAL A 12 -16.49 4.67 -25.95
C VAL A 12 -17.47 5.26 -27.00
N VAL A 13 -17.40 4.82 -28.25
CA VAL A 13 -18.31 5.27 -29.30
C VAL A 13 -19.73 4.75 -29.07
N ALA A 14 -19.90 3.50 -28.65
CA ALA A 14 -21.23 2.94 -28.38
C ALA A 14 -21.91 3.58 -27.17
N ILE A 15 -21.17 3.88 -26.11
CA ILE A 15 -21.71 4.59 -24.92
C ILE A 15 -22.00 6.06 -25.25
N ALA A 16 -21.13 6.72 -26.00
CA ALA A 16 -21.35 8.12 -26.42
C ALA A 16 -22.53 8.26 -27.38
N THR A 17 -22.74 7.31 -28.30
CA THR A 17 -23.89 7.32 -29.21
C THR A 17 -25.19 6.90 -28.53
N ALA A 18 -25.15 5.95 -27.57
CA ALA A 18 -26.32 5.59 -26.77
C ALA A 18 -26.75 6.75 -25.86
N SER A 19 -25.83 7.48 -25.23
CA SER A 19 -26.14 8.65 -24.41
C SER A 19 -26.70 9.82 -25.23
N ALA A 20 -26.28 9.98 -26.48
CA ALA A 20 -26.82 11.01 -27.38
C ALA A 20 -28.22 10.66 -27.91
N ALA A 21 -28.49 9.37 -28.18
CA ALA A 21 -29.80 8.91 -28.67
C ALA A 21 -30.88 8.93 -27.57
N TRP A 22 -30.52 8.69 -26.31
CA TRP A 22 -31.47 8.73 -25.18
C TRP A 22 -31.79 10.14 -24.68
N ALA A 23 -31.04 11.13 -25.09
CA ALA A 23 -31.32 12.53 -24.79
C ALA A 23 -32.49 13.11 -25.60
N MET A 24 -33.02 12.43 -26.59
CA MET A 24 -34.02 12.97 -27.51
C MET A 24 -35.47 12.52 -27.28
N GLU A 25 -35.77 11.58 -26.34
CA GLU A 25 -37.17 11.23 -26.03
C GLU A 25 -37.45 11.31 -24.51
N ALA A 26 -37.86 12.49 -24.06
CA ALA A 26 -38.47 12.65 -22.74
C ALA A 26 -39.95 13.06 -22.94
N THR A 27 -40.81 12.06 -22.84
CA THR A 27 -42.27 12.28 -22.70
C THR A 27 -42.60 12.92 -21.34
N GLU A 28 -43.57 13.84 -21.38
CA GLU A 28 -44.16 14.54 -20.24
C GLU A 28 -44.68 13.55 -19.17
N GLU A 29 -44.17 13.66 -17.91
CA GLU A 29 -44.98 13.37 -16.74
C GLU A 29 -44.33 13.86 -15.43
N THR A 30 -45.17 14.48 -14.57
CA THR A 30 -44.95 14.93 -13.18
C THR A 30 -43.58 15.53 -12.90
N SER A 31 -43.50 16.85 -12.96
CA SER A 31 -42.31 17.65 -12.77
C SER A 31 -41.76 17.55 -11.34
N PHE A 32 -40.83 16.63 -11.12
CA PHE A 32 -39.98 16.70 -9.94
C PHE A 32 -38.87 17.73 -10.16
N GLY A 33 -38.64 18.58 -9.15
CA GLY A 33 -37.56 19.54 -9.17
C GLY A 33 -36.28 18.99 -8.53
N ILE A 34 -35.17 19.60 -8.90
CA ILE A 34 -33.85 19.34 -8.34
C ILE A 34 -33.34 20.64 -7.74
N VAL A 35 -32.84 20.62 -6.52
CA VAL A 35 -32.05 21.70 -5.94
C VAL A 35 -30.59 21.26 -5.94
N SER A 36 -29.75 22.08 -6.57
CA SER A 36 -28.31 21.86 -6.57
C SER A 36 -27.61 23.17 -6.23
N GLY A 37 -26.36 23.08 -5.81
CA GLY A 37 -25.55 24.25 -5.49
C GLY A 37 -24.24 23.81 -4.87
N GLN A 38 -23.48 24.80 -4.43
CA GLN A 38 -22.21 24.61 -3.76
C GLN A 38 -22.28 25.12 -2.33
N VAL A 39 -21.69 24.39 -1.39
CA VAL A 39 -21.51 24.82 -0.02
C VAL A 39 -20.08 25.31 0.16
N THR A 40 -19.97 26.60 0.58
CA THR A 40 -18.68 27.25 0.84
C THR A 40 -18.65 27.92 2.21
N ASP A 41 -17.48 28.32 2.69
CA ASP A 41 -17.34 29.26 3.81
C ASP A 41 -17.36 30.72 3.33
N ALA A 42 -17.24 31.65 4.27
CA ALA A 42 -17.23 33.10 4.00
C ALA A 42 -16.01 33.56 3.17
N GLU A 43 -14.93 32.80 3.21
CA GLU A 43 -13.73 32.98 2.38
C GLU A 43 -13.85 32.25 1.04
N ASN A 44 -15.04 31.65 0.78
CA ASN A 44 -15.30 30.92 -0.44
C ASN A 44 -14.51 29.60 -0.58
N HIS A 45 -14.00 28.99 0.50
CA HIS A 45 -13.49 27.62 0.43
C HIS A 45 -14.66 26.65 0.39
N THR A 46 -14.56 25.66 -0.44
CA THR A 46 -15.61 24.63 -0.54
C THR A 46 -15.67 23.80 0.73
N LEU A 47 -16.87 23.39 1.12
CA LEU A 47 -17.14 22.58 2.31
C LEU A 47 -17.62 21.16 1.94
N PRO A 48 -16.71 20.27 1.50
CA PRO A 48 -17.04 18.90 1.13
C PRO A 48 -17.56 18.12 2.32
N GLY A 49 -18.52 17.26 2.04
CA GLY A 49 -19.18 16.50 3.11
C GLY A 49 -20.23 17.28 3.90
N ALA A 50 -20.50 18.55 3.53
CA ALA A 50 -21.61 19.29 4.11
C ALA A 50 -22.91 18.52 3.92
N THR A 51 -23.68 18.40 4.99
CA THR A 51 -24.97 17.71 4.94
C THR A 51 -26.05 18.71 4.59
N VAL A 52 -26.72 18.49 3.46
CA VAL A 52 -27.85 19.29 2.99
C VAL A 52 -29.10 18.45 3.08
N GLN A 53 -30.08 18.86 3.88
CA GLN A 53 -31.26 18.05 4.15
C GLN A 53 -32.53 18.92 4.19
N ILE A 54 -33.65 18.31 3.80
CA ILE A 54 -35.00 18.85 4.01
C ILE A 54 -35.61 18.04 5.14
N GLU A 55 -35.64 18.64 6.35
CA GLU A 55 -36.09 17.93 7.57
C GLU A 55 -37.54 17.46 7.45
N SER A 56 -38.45 18.25 6.86
CA SER A 56 -39.85 17.88 6.64
C SER A 56 -40.04 16.67 5.72
N LEU A 57 -39.08 16.35 4.88
CA LEU A 57 -39.11 15.18 3.98
C LEU A 57 -38.15 14.07 4.43
N HIS A 58 -37.44 14.25 5.51
CA HIS A 58 -36.41 13.35 6.02
C HIS A 58 -35.43 12.88 4.91
N THR A 59 -35.21 13.73 3.90
CA THR A 59 -34.32 13.50 2.79
C THR A 59 -33.13 14.43 2.87
N GLY A 60 -31.97 13.97 2.40
CA GLY A 60 -30.77 14.79 2.37
C GLY A 60 -29.66 14.13 1.58
N VAL A 61 -28.68 14.92 1.23
CA VAL A 61 -27.48 14.53 0.50
C VAL A 61 -26.26 15.09 1.20
N THR A 62 -25.12 14.50 0.94
CA THR A 62 -23.85 15.02 1.37
C THR A 62 -23.18 15.69 0.18
N ALA A 63 -22.64 16.87 0.39
CA ALA A 63 -21.88 17.58 -0.65
C ALA A 63 -20.65 16.76 -1.05
N ASP A 64 -20.35 16.75 -2.32
CA ASP A 64 -19.20 16.05 -2.86
C ASP A 64 -17.87 16.67 -2.41
N ILE A 65 -16.76 16.10 -2.88
CA ILE A 65 -15.41 16.55 -2.57
C ILE A 65 -15.13 18.01 -2.95
N ASN A 66 -15.97 18.60 -3.80
CA ASN A 66 -15.88 19.97 -4.25
C ASN A 66 -16.95 20.87 -3.59
N GLY A 67 -17.66 20.34 -2.60
CA GLY A 67 -18.73 21.04 -1.90
C GLY A 67 -20.04 21.12 -2.67
N PHE A 68 -20.18 20.45 -3.83
CA PHE A 68 -21.45 20.43 -4.55
C PHE A 68 -22.43 19.47 -3.92
N TYR A 69 -23.67 19.91 -3.88
CA TYR A 69 -24.78 19.08 -3.48
C TYR A 69 -25.89 19.07 -4.55
N LYS A 70 -26.69 18.02 -4.53
CA LYS A 70 -27.80 17.85 -5.42
C LYS A 70 -28.91 17.06 -4.71
N LEU A 71 -30.03 17.74 -4.43
CA LEU A 71 -31.24 17.16 -3.87
C LEU A 71 -32.21 16.87 -5.03
N PRO A 72 -32.33 15.63 -5.49
CA PRO A 72 -33.24 15.26 -6.56
C PRO A 72 -34.66 15.00 -6.03
N ASN A 73 -35.62 14.89 -6.94
CA ASN A 73 -36.95 14.34 -6.72
C ASN A 73 -37.85 15.14 -5.75
N LEU A 74 -37.73 16.45 -5.73
CA LEU A 74 -38.58 17.32 -4.94
C LEU A 74 -39.86 17.62 -5.73
N LYS A 75 -41.01 17.35 -5.13
CA LYS A 75 -42.31 17.78 -5.68
C LYS A 75 -42.41 19.30 -5.69
N PRO A 76 -43.26 19.89 -6.54
CA PRO A 76 -43.59 21.32 -6.44
C PRO A 76 -44.06 21.65 -5.01
N GLY A 77 -43.50 22.72 -4.45
CA GLY A 77 -43.73 23.14 -3.07
C GLY A 77 -42.57 23.96 -2.51
N THR A 78 -42.79 24.57 -1.34
CA THR A 78 -41.75 25.32 -0.62
C THR A 78 -41.20 24.48 0.54
N TYR A 79 -39.87 24.35 0.56
CA TYR A 79 -39.15 23.53 1.54
C TYR A 79 -38.14 24.35 2.32
N THR A 80 -37.93 24.00 3.58
CA THR A 80 -36.81 24.52 4.37
C THR A 80 -35.67 23.53 4.29
N MET A 81 -34.57 23.94 3.70
CA MET A 81 -33.32 23.21 3.56
C MET A 81 -32.41 23.58 4.72
N LYS A 82 -31.97 22.60 5.49
CA LYS A 82 -30.96 22.73 6.55
C LYS A 82 -29.62 22.30 5.98
N VAL A 83 -28.62 23.15 6.11
CA VAL A 83 -27.22 22.84 5.75
C VAL A 83 -26.38 22.84 7.02
N SER A 84 -25.64 21.76 7.26
CA SER A 84 -24.79 21.60 8.44
C SER A 84 -23.40 21.10 8.08
N TYR A 85 -22.42 21.59 8.82
CA TYR A 85 -21.00 21.21 8.68
C TYR A 85 -20.32 21.29 10.05
N VAL A 86 -19.35 20.41 10.33
CA VAL A 86 -18.62 20.40 11.62
C VAL A 86 -17.91 21.73 11.84
N GLY A 87 -18.19 22.38 12.98
CA GLY A 87 -17.56 23.67 13.34
C GLY A 87 -18.22 24.89 12.73
N TYR A 88 -19.36 24.75 12.01
CA TYR A 88 -20.12 25.84 11.42
C TYR A 88 -21.55 25.91 12.00
N ASN A 89 -22.13 27.11 12.01
CA ASN A 89 -23.54 27.27 12.38
C ASN A 89 -24.43 26.66 11.29
N PRO A 90 -25.46 25.87 11.64
CA PRO A 90 -26.41 25.38 10.66
C PRO A 90 -27.13 26.54 9.96
N ILE A 91 -27.30 26.42 8.65
CA ILE A 91 -28.07 27.39 7.84
C ILE A 91 -29.40 26.78 7.45
N TYR A 92 -30.47 27.55 7.61
CA TYR A 92 -31.81 27.21 7.16
C TYR A 92 -32.21 28.11 6.01
N LYS A 93 -32.47 27.53 4.83
CA LYS A 93 -32.84 28.26 3.62
C LYS A 93 -34.10 27.73 3.00
N LYS A 94 -35.03 28.63 2.63
CA LYS A 94 -36.26 28.26 1.93
C LYS A 94 -35.99 28.16 0.43
N VAL A 95 -36.40 27.05 -0.16
CA VAL A 95 -36.33 26.80 -1.62
C VAL A 95 -37.73 26.44 -2.11
N THR A 96 -38.12 27.04 -3.26
CA THR A 96 -39.45 26.80 -3.84
C THR A 96 -39.29 26.12 -5.20
N ILE A 97 -39.86 24.90 -5.30
CA ILE A 97 -39.95 24.13 -6.53
C ILE A 97 -41.25 24.46 -7.23
N THR A 98 -41.20 24.90 -8.48
CA THR A 98 -42.37 25.20 -9.30
C THR A 98 -42.46 24.21 -10.47
N ASN A 99 -43.68 24.02 -11.01
CA ASN A 99 -43.91 23.09 -12.13
C ASN A 99 -43.08 23.44 -13.38
N ASN A 100 -42.71 24.70 -13.54
CA ASN A 100 -41.98 25.20 -14.72
C ASN A 100 -40.47 25.29 -14.53
N LYS A 101 -39.96 25.10 -13.31
CA LYS A 101 -38.51 25.23 -12.99
C LYS A 101 -37.98 23.94 -12.41
N LYS A 102 -37.50 23.08 -13.29
CA LYS A 102 -37.00 21.73 -12.91
C LYS A 102 -35.66 21.73 -12.17
N LEU A 103 -34.87 22.81 -12.27
CA LEU A 103 -33.58 22.93 -11.61
C LEU A 103 -33.50 24.31 -10.92
N ILE A 104 -33.23 24.24 -9.61
CA ILE A 104 -32.91 25.42 -8.80
C ILE A 104 -31.45 25.33 -8.41
N VAL A 105 -30.67 26.35 -8.73
CA VAL A 105 -29.28 26.45 -8.26
C VAL A 105 -29.25 27.37 -7.05
N GLU A 106 -28.77 26.85 -5.92
CA GLU A 106 -28.76 27.55 -4.63
C GLU A 106 -27.41 27.34 -3.96
N ASP A 107 -26.51 28.30 -4.08
CA ASP A 107 -25.22 28.26 -3.40
C ASP A 107 -25.36 28.70 -1.93
N ILE A 108 -24.67 28.02 -1.06
CA ILE A 108 -24.75 28.21 0.40
C ILE A 108 -23.40 28.64 0.92
N VAL A 109 -23.37 29.80 1.59
CA VAL A 109 -22.18 30.28 2.31
C VAL A 109 -22.41 30.06 3.80
N MET A 110 -21.59 29.24 4.45
CA MET A 110 -21.69 28.94 5.88
C MET A 110 -20.73 29.81 6.70
N ASN A 111 -21.16 30.24 7.88
CA ASN A 111 -20.34 30.99 8.82
C ASN A 111 -19.89 30.07 9.98
N GLU A 112 -18.68 30.27 10.47
CA GLU A 112 -18.15 29.51 11.61
C GLU A 112 -19.01 29.69 12.87
N GLY A 113 -19.22 28.59 13.59
CA GLY A 113 -20.19 28.51 14.69
C GLY A 113 -19.72 29.04 16.05
N VAL A 114 -18.50 29.56 16.14
CA VAL A 114 -17.96 30.19 17.35
C VAL A 114 -17.39 31.53 16.94
N GLU A 115 -17.96 32.63 17.46
CA GLU A 115 -17.33 33.94 17.42
C GLU A 115 -16.02 33.85 18.20
N LEU A 116 -14.94 33.64 17.50
CA LEU A 116 -13.58 33.68 18.01
C LEU A 116 -13.08 35.09 17.85
N ALA A 117 -13.12 35.84 18.95
CA ALA A 117 -12.33 37.06 19.04
C ALA A 117 -10.89 36.73 18.66
N GLU A 118 -10.46 37.29 17.53
CA GLU A 118 -9.08 37.43 17.04
C GLU A 118 -8.08 36.29 17.31
N VAL A 119 -8.24 35.17 16.59
CA VAL A 119 -7.08 34.35 16.25
C VAL A 119 -7.20 33.96 14.77
N ASN A 120 -6.36 34.53 13.95
CA ASN A 120 -6.24 34.26 12.52
C ASN A 120 -5.64 32.85 12.28
N VAL A 121 -6.42 31.79 12.49
CA VAL A 121 -6.00 30.39 12.25
C VAL A 121 -6.88 29.80 11.12
N LYS A 122 -7.10 30.56 10.05
CA LYS A 122 -8.15 30.28 9.07
C LYS A 122 -7.81 29.29 7.95
N GLY A 123 -6.61 28.77 7.86
CA GLY A 123 -6.24 27.84 6.76
C GLY A 123 -5.89 26.42 7.17
N ALA A 124 -5.41 26.26 8.39
CA ALA A 124 -4.80 25.02 8.86
C ALA A 124 -5.80 23.92 9.26
N PHE A 125 -7.00 24.30 9.64
CA PHE A 125 -8.03 23.37 10.11
C PHE A 125 -9.06 22.96 9.06
N SER A 126 -9.08 23.58 7.87
CA SER A 126 -10.11 23.29 6.85
C SER A 126 -10.06 21.84 6.39
N GLY A 127 -8.87 21.29 6.10
CA GLY A 127 -8.71 19.91 5.69
C GLY A 127 -9.09 18.92 6.77
N GLN A 128 -8.75 19.20 8.04
CA GLN A 128 -9.08 18.35 9.16
C GLN A 128 -10.59 18.30 9.44
N ARG A 129 -11.26 19.47 9.40
CA ARG A 129 -12.73 19.55 9.51
C ARG A 129 -13.41 18.76 8.40
N ARG A 130 -12.89 18.87 7.17
CA ARG A 130 -13.36 18.13 6.01
C ARG A 130 -13.25 16.61 6.24
N ALA A 131 -12.11 16.13 6.68
CA ALA A 131 -11.89 14.71 6.98
C ALA A 131 -12.86 14.21 8.05
N LEU A 132 -13.02 14.95 9.16
CA LEU A 132 -13.97 14.62 10.24
C LEU A 132 -15.42 14.62 9.76
N GLN A 133 -15.81 15.55 8.89
CA GLN A 133 -17.15 15.61 8.32
C GLN A 133 -17.43 14.41 7.40
N MET A 134 -16.49 14.03 6.55
CA MET A 134 -16.61 12.84 5.71
C MET A 134 -16.74 11.58 6.57
N GLN A 135 -15.92 11.45 7.60
CA GLN A 135 -15.97 10.36 8.56
C GLN A 135 -17.32 10.31 9.31
N LYS A 136 -17.83 11.45 9.80
CA LYS A 136 -19.14 11.59 10.42
C LYS A 136 -20.27 11.17 9.47
N GLY A 137 -20.17 11.51 8.19
CA GLY A 137 -21.14 11.18 7.14
C GLY A 137 -21.17 9.69 6.76
N SER A 138 -20.07 8.96 6.90
CA SER A 138 -19.96 7.56 6.50
C SER A 138 -20.95 6.65 7.24
N MET A 139 -21.48 5.63 6.54
CA MET A 139 -22.31 4.56 7.12
C MET A 139 -21.47 3.55 7.90
N GLY A 140 -20.34 3.14 7.34
CA GLY A 140 -19.39 2.20 7.97
C GLY A 140 -18.34 2.90 8.83
N VAL A 141 -17.53 2.12 9.51
CA VAL A 141 -16.34 2.60 10.22
C VAL A 141 -15.30 2.99 9.19
N THR A 142 -15.09 4.29 9.03
CA THR A 142 -14.19 4.88 8.03
C THR A 142 -13.34 5.94 8.69
N ASN A 143 -12.03 5.91 8.47
CA ASN A 143 -11.12 7.00 8.82
C ASN A 143 -10.75 7.78 7.56
N VAL A 144 -10.73 9.09 7.66
CA VAL A 144 -10.42 9.99 6.54
C VAL A 144 -9.31 10.94 6.96
N VAL A 145 -8.30 11.08 6.11
CA VAL A 145 -7.22 12.06 6.29
C VAL A 145 -7.11 12.90 5.02
N SER A 146 -7.14 14.21 5.17
CA SER A 146 -7.05 15.12 4.03
C SER A 146 -5.60 15.39 3.64
N ALA A 147 -5.37 15.83 2.38
CA ALA A 147 -4.06 16.22 1.88
C ALA A 147 -3.40 17.32 2.72
N ASP A 148 -4.19 18.24 3.30
CA ASP A 148 -3.64 19.28 4.16
C ASP A 148 -3.06 18.72 5.45
N GLN A 149 -3.59 17.57 5.92
CA GLN A 149 -3.01 16.83 7.04
C GLN A 149 -1.81 16.00 6.58
N VAL A 150 -1.87 15.39 5.39
CA VAL A 150 -0.76 14.67 4.74
C VAL A 150 0.30 15.65 4.27
N GLY A 151 -0.07 16.72 3.61
CA GLY A 151 0.83 17.73 3.02
C GLY A 151 1.36 18.80 3.98
N LYS A 152 0.89 18.83 5.23
CA LYS A 152 1.58 19.55 6.33
C LYS A 152 2.86 18.83 6.72
N PHE A 153 2.93 17.55 6.38
CA PHE A 153 4.11 16.73 6.46
C PHE A 153 4.59 16.51 5.03
N PRO A 154 5.81 16.84 4.70
CA PRO A 154 6.39 16.45 3.44
C PRO A 154 6.78 14.96 3.46
N ASP A 155 5.79 14.11 3.78
CA ASP A 155 5.94 12.68 3.62
C ASP A 155 6.34 12.42 2.16
N SER A 156 7.43 11.72 1.96
CA SER A 156 7.97 11.46 0.64
C SER A 156 7.02 10.57 -0.18
N ASN A 157 6.24 9.73 0.50
CA ASN A 157 5.28 8.81 -0.08
C ASN A 157 4.02 8.66 0.80
N ILE A 158 3.01 8.01 0.24
CA ILE A 158 1.72 7.79 0.91
C ILE A 158 1.84 6.83 2.09
N GLY A 159 2.74 5.86 2.05
CA GLY A 159 2.93 4.90 3.13
C GLY A 159 3.26 5.57 4.46
N ASP A 160 4.15 6.56 4.45
CA ASP A 160 4.50 7.32 5.65
C ASP A 160 3.32 8.14 6.21
N ALA A 161 2.45 8.63 5.33
CA ALA A 161 1.22 9.32 5.76
C ALA A 161 0.21 8.37 6.41
N LEU A 162 0.14 7.12 5.95
CA LEU A 162 -0.80 6.11 6.44
C LEU A 162 -0.53 5.69 7.87
N LYS A 163 0.73 5.62 8.32
CA LYS A 163 1.08 5.19 9.69
C LYS A 163 0.41 6.01 10.79
N ARG A 164 -0.10 7.20 10.47
CA ARG A 164 -0.76 8.11 11.42
C ARG A 164 -2.27 7.89 11.53
N ILE A 165 -2.84 7.01 10.72
CA ILE A 165 -4.28 6.75 10.70
C ILE A 165 -4.62 5.68 11.74
N ASN A 166 -5.73 5.88 12.47
CA ASN A 166 -6.20 4.92 13.48
C ASN A 166 -6.39 3.52 12.91
N GLY A 167 -5.77 2.52 13.57
CA GLY A 167 -5.84 1.11 13.18
C GLY A 167 -5.06 0.77 11.93
N ILE A 168 -4.12 1.64 11.50
CA ILE A 168 -3.21 1.38 10.40
C ILE A 168 -1.79 1.20 10.94
N ASN A 169 -1.16 0.14 10.51
CA ASN A 169 0.27 -0.08 10.57
C ASN A 169 0.84 -0.08 9.16
N VAL A 170 2.14 0.13 9.01
CA VAL A 170 2.83 0.02 7.73
C VAL A 170 4.05 -0.89 7.88
N GLN A 171 4.24 -1.75 6.92
CA GLN A 171 5.44 -2.56 6.80
C GLN A 171 6.48 -1.75 6.02
N TYR A 172 7.67 -1.65 6.60
CA TYR A 172 8.80 -0.97 5.99
C TYR A 172 9.63 -1.94 5.17
N ASP A 173 10.16 -1.45 4.08
CA ASP A 173 11.17 -2.10 3.27
C ASP A 173 12.15 -1.04 2.76
N GLN A 174 13.44 -1.32 2.83
CA GLN A 174 14.51 -0.40 2.43
C GLN A 174 14.35 1.03 2.99
N GLY A 175 13.90 1.14 4.25
CA GLY A 175 13.70 2.40 4.97
C GLY A 175 12.53 3.27 4.51
N GLU A 176 11.58 2.70 3.77
CA GLU A 176 10.35 3.35 3.32
C GLU A 176 9.11 2.51 3.67
N ALA A 177 8.00 3.18 3.97
CA ALA A 177 6.73 2.54 4.25
C ALA A 177 6.11 2.01 2.95
N ARG A 178 6.12 0.70 2.74
CA ARG A 178 5.80 0.05 1.48
C ARG A 178 4.38 -0.50 1.42
N PHE A 179 3.94 -1.21 2.46
CA PHE A 179 2.63 -1.85 2.49
C PHE A 179 1.83 -1.43 3.71
N GLY A 180 0.54 -1.13 3.48
CA GLY A 180 -0.39 -0.77 4.55
C GLY A 180 -1.09 -2.01 5.13
N GLN A 181 -1.20 -2.05 6.44
CA GLN A 181 -1.87 -3.09 7.21
C GLN A 181 -3.01 -2.47 8.01
N VAL A 182 -4.21 -3.03 7.90
CA VAL A 182 -5.39 -2.52 8.60
C VAL A 182 -5.76 -3.45 9.75
N ARG A 183 -5.92 -2.91 10.96
CA ARG A 183 -6.35 -3.65 12.17
C ARG A 183 -5.47 -4.84 12.51
N GLY A 184 -4.17 -4.69 12.37
CA GLY A 184 -3.22 -5.77 12.67
C GLY A 184 -3.43 -7.02 11.81
N THR A 185 -3.97 -6.90 10.60
CA THR A 185 -3.98 -8.00 9.62
C THR A 185 -2.86 -7.78 8.62
N SER A 186 -2.38 -8.87 7.99
CA SER A 186 -1.31 -8.79 7.01
C SER A 186 -1.67 -7.89 5.83
N ALA A 187 -0.67 -7.36 5.13
CA ALA A 187 -0.86 -6.54 3.95
C ALA A 187 -1.65 -7.26 2.84
N ASP A 188 -1.52 -8.58 2.72
CA ASP A 188 -2.24 -9.41 1.75
C ASP A 188 -3.76 -9.43 1.97
N LEU A 189 -4.22 -9.04 3.16
CA LEU A 189 -5.63 -8.93 3.52
C LEU A 189 -6.19 -7.51 3.38
N THR A 190 -5.35 -6.56 2.95
CA THR A 190 -5.70 -5.14 2.79
C THR A 190 -5.83 -4.77 1.32
N SER A 191 -6.91 -4.12 0.94
CA SER A 191 -7.11 -3.59 -0.41
C SER A 191 -6.62 -2.15 -0.52
N VAL A 192 -5.83 -1.84 -1.55
CA VAL A 192 -5.43 -0.46 -1.86
C VAL A 192 -5.96 -0.07 -3.23
N THR A 193 -6.64 1.07 -3.30
CA THR A 193 -7.25 1.61 -4.51
C THR A 193 -6.87 3.06 -4.74
N VAL A 194 -6.88 3.49 -5.99
CA VAL A 194 -6.79 4.91 -6.38
C VAL A 194 -8.09 5.28 -7.08
N ASN A 195 -8.79 6.27 -6.55
CA ASN A 195 -10.13 6.69 -7.03
C ASN A 195 -11.15 5.53 -7.11
N GLY A 196 -11.04 4.55 -6.20
CA GLY A 196 -11.89 3.35 -6.17
C GLY A 196 -11.47 2.24 -7.14
N ASN A 197 -10.37 2.38 -7.86
CA ASN A 197 -9.80 1.34 -8.73
C ASN A 197 -8.57 0.74 -8.07
N ARG A 198 -8.52 -0.59 -7.91
CA ARG A 198 -7.31 -1.27 -7.44
C ARG A 198 -6.20 -1.07 -8.47
N LEU A 199 -5.00 -0.73 -8.02
CA LEU A 199 -3.81 -0.72 -8.87
C LEU A 199 -3.22 -2.12 -8.98
N PRO A 200 -2.60 -2.48 -10.12
CA PRO A 200 -1.77 -3.67 -10.22
C PRO A 200 -0.49 -3.54 -9.40
N SER A 201 0.11 -4.67 -9.03
CA SER A 201 1.41 -4.73 -8.38
C SER A 201 2.54 -4.78 -9.40
N ALA A 202 3.59 -3.99 -9.19
CA ALA A 202 4.79 -4.07 -10.00
C ALA A 202 5.62 -5.33 -9.71
N GLU A 203 5.50 -5.92 -8.51
CA GLU A 203 6.27 -7.08 -8.08
C GLU A 203 5.64 -8.41 -8.50
N GLY A 204 6.50 -9.43 -8.72
CA GLY A 204 6.11 -10.77 -9.16
C GLY A 204 5.33 -11.55 -8.11
N ASP A 205 5.78 -11.48 -6.87
CA ASP A 205 5.37 -12.40 -5.81
C ASP A 205 4.31 -11.84 -4.86
N THR A 206 3.69 -10.71 -5.19
CA THR A 206 2.62 -10.12 -4.39
C THR A 206 1.52 -9.52 -5.25
N ARG A 207 0.32 -9.39 -4.66
CA ARG A 207 -0.79 -8.58 -5.20
C ARG A 207 -0.89 -7.20 -4.55
N ASN A 208 -0.01 -6.93 -3.57
CA ASN A 208 -0.05 -5.69 -2.79
C ASN A 208 0.43 -4.51 -3.63
N VAL A 209 -0.23 -3.38 -3.45
CA VAL A 209 0.16 -2.13 -4.10
C VAL A 209 1.27 -1.47 -3.30
N GLN A 210 2.38 -1.17 -3.96
CA GLN A 210 3.50 -0.47 -3.35
C GLN A 210 3.13 1.01 -3.14
N LEU A 211 2.98 1.41 -1.88
CA LEU A 211 2.60 2.77 -1.48
C LEU A 211 3.76 3.76 -1.66
N ASP A 212 4.98 3.27 -1.59
CA ASP A 212 6.20 4.03 -1.82
C ASP A 212 6.37 4.51 -3.27
N LEU A 213 5.61 3.94 -4.22
CA LEU A 213 5.56 4.43 -5.61
C LEU A 213 4.65 5.66 -5.78
N ILE A 214 3.79 5.97 -4.80
CA ILE A 214 2.77 7.02 -4.93
C ILE A 214 3.19 8.22 -4.08
N PRO A 215 3.53 9.37 -4.70
CA PRO A 215 3.85 10.59 -3.96
C PRO A 215 2.66 11.12 -3.17
N ALA A 216 2.93 11.61 -1.97
CA ALA A 216 1.90 12.13 -1.09
C ALA A 216 1.20 13.40 -1.65
N ASP A 217 1.91 14.20 -2.44
CA ASP A 217 1.41 15.45 -3.02
C ASP A 217 0.39 15.25 -4.18
N MET A 218 0.26 14.04 -4.72
CA MET A 218 -0.75 13.70 -5.73
C MET A 218 -2.12 13.36 -5.14
N VAL A 219 -2.16 12.99 -3.87
CA VAL A 219 -3.37 12.54 -3.18
C VAL A 219 -4.04 13.73 -2.51
N GLN A 220 -5.35 13.84 -2.67
CA GLN A 220 -6.19 14.85 -2.02
C GLN A 220 -6.76 14.36 -0.69
N THR A 221 -7.09 13.07 -0.62
CA THR A 221 -7.70 12.47 0.57
C THR A 221 -7.33 10.99 0.62
N ILE A 222 -7.03 10.50 1.82
CA ILE A 222 -6.89 9.07 2.11
C ILE A 222 -8.12 8.65 2.88
N GLU A 223 -8.84 7.67 2.37
CA GLU A 223 -10.03 7.08 2.98
C GLU A 223 -9.72 5.64 3.37
N VAL A 224 -9.84 5.30 4.63
CA VAL A 224 -9.67 3.93 5.11
C VAL A 224 -11.01 3.40 5.57
N SER A 225 -11.61 2.54 4.78
CA SER A 225 -12.86 1.85 5.11
C SER A 225 -12.56 0.53 5.79
N LYS A 226 -12.90 0.42 7.07
CA LYS A 226 -12.73 -0.82 7.85
C LYS A 226 -13.89 -1.79 7.67
N VAL A 227 -14.98 -1.30 7.09
CA VAL A 227 -16.19 -2.06 6.76
C VAL A 227 -16.48 -1.88 5.26
N VAL A 228 -16.63 -2.98 4.56
CA VAL A 228 -16.84 -3.02 3.11
C VAL A 228 -18.34 -3.12 2.81
N THR A 229 -18.83 -2.27 1.91
CA THR A 229 -20.21 -2.32 1.39
C THR A 229 -20.27 -3.10 0.09
N SER A 230 -21.47 -3.58 -0.30
CA SER A 230 -21.63 -4.43 -1.49
C SER A 230 -21.25 -3.78 -2.83
N ASP A 231 -21.21 -2.44 -2.91
CA ASP A 231 -20.77 -1.70 -4.09
C ASP A 231 -19.24 -1.53 -4.18
N MET A 232 -18.50 -1.91 -3.13
CA MET A 232 -17.04 -1.99 -3.10
C MET A 232 -16.57 -3.39 -3.53
N ASP A 233 -15.30 -3.51 -3.92
CA ASP A 233 -14.68 -4.82 -4.15
C ASP A 233 -14.60 -5.62 -2.86
N GLY A 234 -14.88 -6.93 -2.94
CA GLY A 234 -14.91 -7.82 -1.77
C GLY A 234 -13.54 -8.16 -1.18
N ASP A 235 -12.47 -7.76 -1.84
CA ASP A 235 -11.08 -8.12 -1.63
C ASP A 235 -10.43 -7.24 -0.54
N ALA A 236 -10.96 -7.26 0.69
CA ALA A 236 -10.57 -6.38 1.77
C ALA A 236 -10.94 -6.94 3.17
N ILE A 237 -10.31 -8.04 3.58
CA ILE A 237 -10.55 -8.67 4.89
C ILE A 237 -10.12 -7.72 6.02
N GLY A 238 -8.93 -7.14 5.94
CA GLY A 238 -8.44 -6.14 6.88
C GLY A 238 -9.24 -4.84 6.78
N GLY A 239 -9.39 -4.34 5.57
CA GLY A 239 -10.04 -3.11 5.19
C GLY A 239 -9.59 -2.62 3.82
N ALA A 240 -10.15 -1.50 3.36
CA ALA A 240 -9.83 -0.89 2.08
C ALA A 240 -9.25 0.52 2.28
N ILE A 241 -8.11 0.77 1.68
CA ILE A 241 -7.45 2.09 1.62
C ILE A 241 -7.72 2.66 0.24
N ASN A 242 -8.42 3.80 0.16
CA ASN A 242 -8.70 4.50 -1.09
C ASN A 242 -7.94 5.83 -1.13
N LEU A 243 -7.05 5.95 -2.09
CA LEU A 243 -6.28 7.16 -2.36
C LEU A 243 -7.03 7.99 -3.38
N VAL A 244 -7.66 9.08 -2.94
CA VAL A 244 -8.38 9.98 -3.83
C VAL A 244 -7.42 11.04 -4.35
N THR A 245 -7.20 11.06 -5.66
CA THR A 245 -6.32 12.04 -6.31
C THR A 245 -6.96 13.42 -6.38
N LYS A 246 -6.17 14.45 -6.65
CA LYS A 246 -6.67 15.81 -6.81
C LYS A 246 -7.69 15.90 -7.94
N ASN A 247 -8.83 16.49 -7.67
CA ASN A 247 -9.88 16.76 -8.65
C ASN A 247 -9.69 18.15 -9.28
N THR A 248 -10.39 18.37 -10.39
CA THR A 248 -10.46 19.70 -11.05
C THR A 248 -10.96 20.75 -10.07
N PRO A 249 -10.33 21.92 -10.01
CA PRO A 249 -10.65 22.94 -9.01
C PRO A 249 -11.84 23.80 -9.46
N PHE A 250 -12.41 24.55 -8.51
CA PHE A 250 -13.41 25.58 -8.78
C PHE A 250 -12.82 26.93 -9.12
N ARG A 251 -11.61 27.16 -8.65
CA ARG A 251 -10.83 28.37 -8.85
C ARG A 251 -9.47 27.99 -9.34
N ARG A 252 -8.83 28.95 -9.96
CA ARG A 252 -7.44 28.81 -10.32
C ARG A 252 -6.62 28.41 -9.09
N VAL A 253 -5.87 27.34 -9.24
CA VAL A 253 -4.92 26.80 -8.26
C VAL A 253 -3.56 26.76 -8.91
N LEU A 254 -2.56 27.29 -8.21
CA LEU A 254 -1.17 27.16 -8.59
C LEU A 254 -0.36 26.91 -7.31
N ASN A 255 0.16 25.70 -7.19
CA ASN A 255 1.00 25.30 -6.06
C ASN A 255 2.37 24.92 -6.57
N PHE A 256 3.38 25.33 -5.86
CA PHE A 256 4.76 24.92 -6.08
C PHE A 256 5.39 24.51 -4.75
N THR A 257 6.16 23.43 -4.76
CA THR A 257 6.93 22.92 -3.61
C THR A 257 8.34 22.63 -4.05
N GLY A 258 9.31 23.11 -3.28
CA GLY A 258 10.72 22.77 -3.43
C GLY A 258 11.32 22.44 -2.07
N SER A 259 12.05 21.34 -1.97
CA SER A 259 12.76 20.97 -0.73
C SER A 259 14.11 20.35 -1.02
N THR A 260 15.00 20.49 -0.06
CA THR A 260 16.28 19.80 0.01
C THR A 260 16.44 19.18 1.38
N GLY A 261 17.30 18.18 1.47
CA GLY A 261 17.54 17.49 2.72
C GLY A 261 18.85 16.73 2.71
N TYR A 262 19.07 16.01 3.79
CA TYR A 262 20.28 15.22 3.98
C TYR A 262 19.94 13.89 4.64
N THR A 263 20.55 12.83 4.15
CA THR A 263 20.45 11.48 4.70
C THR A 263 21.82 11.08 5.22
N TRP A 264 21.93 10.82 6.54
CA TRP A 264 23.22 10.54 7.17
C TRP A 264 23.90 9.29 6.61
N ILE A 265 23.11 8.26 6.32
CA ILE A 265 23.65 7.00 5.82
C ILE A 265 24.34 7.14 4.44
N SER A 266 23.82 8.00 3.57
CA SER A 266 24.42 8.23 2.25
C SER A 266 25.47 9.32 2.23
N GLY A 267 25.46 10.23 3.22
CA GLY A 267 26.30 11.42 3.25
C GLY A 267 26.04 12.40 2.10
N LYS A 268 24.87 12.33 1.45
CA LYS A 268 24.54 13.09 0.24
C LYS A 268 23.24 13.89 0.40
N PRO A 269 23.12 15.05 -0.29
CA PRO A 269 21.88 15.81 -0.32
C PRO A 269 20.82 15.11 -1.15
N GLN A 270 19.57 15.29 -0.73
CA GLN A 270 18.37 14.90 -1.46
C GLN A 270 17.57 16.13 -1.85
N TRP A 271 16.70 16.03 -2.85
CA TRP A 271 15.76 17.11 -3.22
C TRP A 271 14.45 16.59 -3.76
N ASN A 272 13.42 17.41 -3.61
CA ASN A 272 12.10 17.18 -4.16
C ASN A 272 11.56 18.48 -4.73
N ILE A 273 11.01 18.42 -5.95
CA ILE A 273 10.38 19.55 -6.66
C ILE A 273 9.02 19.07 -7.15
N GLY A 274 7.97 19.82 -6.84
CA GLY A 274 6.61 19.51 -7.29
C GLY A 274 5.80 20.75 -7.63
N GLY A 275 4.88 20.59 -8.56
CA GLY A 275 3.96 21.64 -8.97
C GLY A 275 2.57 21.11 -9.29
N THR A 276 1.57 21.93 -9.04
CA THR A 276 0.18 21.66 -9.38
C THR A 276 -0.43 22.92 -9.96
N TRP A 277 -1.08 22.77 -11.10
CA TRP A 277 -1.85 23.84 -11.73
C TRP A 277 -3.25 23.35 -12.07
N GLY A 278 -4.25 24.21 -11.90
CA GLY A 278 -5.61 23.90 -12.30
C GLY A 278 -6.45 25.15 -12.47
N ASP A 279 -7.42 25.06 -13.39
CA ASP A 279 -8.34 26.14 -13.70
C ASP A 279 -9.62 25.61 -14.35
N ARG A 280 -10.61 26.49 -14.56
CA ARG A 280 -11.83 26.19 -15.29
C ARG A 280 -12.03 27.13 -16.47
N PHE A 281 -12.60 26.60 -17.56
CA PHE A 281 -12.79 27.28 -18.85
C PHE A 281 -14.24 27.11 -19.35
N PHE A 282 -14.63 27.89 -20.34
CA PHE A 282 -15.94 27.83 -21.00
C PHE A 282 -17.11 27.93 -20.00
N ASP A 283 -17.20 29.05 -19.31
CA ASP A 283 -18.21 29.28 -18.26
C ASP A 283 -18.22 28.16 -17.18
N ASN A 284 -17.03 27.77 -16.73
CA ASN A 284 -16.82 26.72 -15.74
C ASN A 284 -17.23 25.29 -16.17
N LYS A 285 -17.50 25.08 -17.48
CA LYS A 285 -17.87 23.75 -17.97
C LYS A 285 -16.70 22.78 -18.05
N LEU A 286 -15.51 23.22 -18.45
CA LEU A 286 -14.30 22.43 -18.55
C LEU A 286 -13.38 22.73 -17.37
N GLY A 287 -13.14 21.75 -16.51
CA GLY A 287 -12.12 21.78 -15.47
C GLY A 287 -10.85 21.04 -15.90
N ILE A 288 -9.69 21.59 -15.55
CA ILE A 288 -8.38 20.99 -15.77
C ILE A 288 -7.58 21.07 -14.47
N MET A 289 -6.94 19.96 -14.08
CA MET A 289 -5.95 19.90 -13.00
C MET A 289 -4.77 19.07 -13.47
N ALA A 290 -3.56 19.59 -13.40
CA ALA A 290 -2.32 18.90 -13.71
C ALA A 290 -1.34 19.02 -12.55
N SER A 291 -0.66 17.93 -12.23
CA SER A 291 0.42 17.92 -11.23
C SER A 291 1.63 17.15 -11.77
N ALA A 292 2.82 17.60 -11.39
CA ALA A 292 4.07 16.92 -11.68
C ALA A 292 4.98 17.01 -10.48
N SER A 293 5.73 15.94 -10.18
CA SER A 293 6.77 15.94 -9.16
C SER A 293 7.99 15.12 -9.58
N TYR A 294 9.14 15.54 -9.08
CA TYR A 294 10.43 14.87 -9.22
C TYR A 294 11.12 14.81 -7.87
N GLN A 295 11.61 13.63 -7.51
CA GLN A 295 12.36 13.39 -6.29
C GLN A 295 13.68 12.70 -6.61
N TYR A 296 14.76 13.16 -5.97
CA TYR A 296 16.06 12.51 -5.93
C TYR A 296 16.41 12.23 -4.47
N ALA A 297 16.59 10.98 -4.10
CA ALA A 297 16.82 10.53 -2.74
C ALA A 297 17.95 9.50 -2.68
N PRO A 298 19.20 9.94 -2.47
CA PRO A 298 20.29 9.03 -2.17
C PRO A 298 20.12 8.46 -0.76
N GLY A 299 20.37 7.16 -0.62
CA GLY A 299 20.20 6.40 0.60
C GLY A 299 21.16 5.24 0.68
N GLY A 300 20.73 4.21 1.36
CA GLY A 300 21.46 2.97 1.58
C GLY A 300 21.14 2.39 2.95
N SER A 301 21.81 1.30 3.28
CA SER A 301 21.73 0.71 4.62
C SER A 301 23.04 0.06 5.02
N ASP A 302 23.28 0.02 6.32
CA ASP A 302 24.21 -0.90 6.93
C ASP A 302 23.43 -2.09 7.49
N ASN A 303 23.80 -3.30 7.09
CA ASN A 303 22.99 -4.48 7.26
C ASN A 303 23.83 -5.66 7.72
N THR A 304 23.29 -6.46 8.64
CA THR A 304 23.78 -7.80 8.96
C THR A 304 22.64 -8.80 8.85
N GLU A 305 22.95 -9.99 8.40
CA GLU A 305 21.98 -11.08 8.26
C GLU A 305 22.61 -12.39 8.71
N PHE A 306 21.83 -13.19 9.40
CA PHE A 306 22.24 -14.46 9.98
C PHE A 306 21.24 -15.54 9.58
N GLU A 307 21.75 -16.67 9.14
CA GLU A 307 20.96 -17.86 8.85
C GLU A 307 21.21 -18.89 9.93
N TYR A 308 20.13 -19.39 10.51
CA TYR A 308 20.16 -20.41 11.53
C TYR A 308 19.50 -21.69 11.00
N VAL A 309 19.99 -22.82 11.48
CA VAL A 309 19.44 -24.13 11.20
C VAL A 309 19.30 -24.91 12.51
N GLU A 310 18.25 -25.69 12.63
CA GLU A 310 18.11 -26.62 13.72
C GLU A 310 18.76 -27.96 13.34
N LYS A 311 19.72 -28.41 14.14
CA LYS A 311 20.42 -29.69 13.97
C LYS A 311 20.43 -30.46 15.27
N LYS A 312 19.80 -31.64 15.28
CA LYS A 312 19.67 -32.49 16.46
C LYS A 312 19.01 -31.82 17.67
N GLY A 313 18.03 -30.94 17.43
CA GLY A 313 17.31 -30.23 18.47
C GLY A 313 18.04 -28.98 19.01
N GLU A 314 19.15 -28.59 18.42
CA GLU A 314 19.88 -27.36 18.75
C GLU A 314 19.90 -26.40 17.56
N VAL A 315 19.58 -25.14 17.79
CA VAL A 315 19.68 -24.11 16.77
C VAL A 315 21.13 -23.64 16.69
N GLN A 316 21.70 -23.74 15.48
CA GLN A 316 23.07 -23.38 15.17
C GLN A 316 23.13 -22.31 14.11
N LEU A 317 24.11 -21.40 14.18
CA LEU A 317 24.40 -20.42 13.16
C LEU A 317 25.05 -21.12 11.96
N LYS A 318 24.41 -21.07 10.79
CA LYS A 318 24.88 -21.64 9.50
C LYS A 318 25.68 -20.62 8.70
N GLU A 319 25.14 -19.40 8.59
CA GLU A 319 25.77 -18.33 7.81
C GLU A 319 25.66 -16.98 8.55
N ALA A 320 26.69 -16.15 8.43
CA ALA A 320 26.69 -14.77 8.90
C ALA A 320 27.12 -13.83 7.76
N GLN A 321 26.39 -12.74 7.57
CA GLN A 321 26.65 -11.79 6.51
C GLN A 321 26.74 -10.38 7.03
N VAL A 322 27.69 -9.60 6.50
CA VAL A 322 27.80 -8.15 6.70
C VAL A 322 27.68 -7.47 5.35
N ARG A 323 26.80 -6.49 5.25
CA ARG A 323 26.42 -5.86 3.98
C ARG A 323 26.41 -4.35 4.09
N GLN A 324 26.86 -3.68 3.05
CA GLN A 324 26.64 -2.25 2.84
C GLN A 324 25.90 -2.02 1.52
N TYR A 325 24.77 -1.33 1.60
CA TYR A 325 24.00 -0.92 0.45
C TYR A 325 24.19 0.55 0.16
N TYR A 326 24.34 0.86 -1.11
CA TYR A 326 24.40 2.19 -1.69
C TYR A 326 23.27 2.33 -2.68
N VAL A 327 22.29 3.16 -2.36
CA VAL A 327 21.06 3.30 -3.14
C VAL A 327 20.93 4.74 -3.61
N THR A 328 20.53 4.91 -4.86
CA THR A 328 20.08 6.20 -5.40
C THR A 328 18.69 6.01 -5.98
N ARG A 329 17.71 6.70 -5.42
CA ARG A 329 16.32 6.59 -5.81
C ARG A 329 15.85 7.86 -6.51
N GLU A 330 15.30 7.69 -7.73
CA GLU A 330 14.63 8.78 -8.44
C GLU A 330 13.15 8.43 -8.65
N ARG A 331 12.26 9.39 -8.35
CA ARG A 331 10.83 9.27 -8.63
C ARG A 331 10.36 10.38 -9.52
N GLN A 332 9.53 10.03 -10.49
CA GLN A 332 8.84 10.95 -11.38
C GLN A 332 7.36 10.61 -11.35
N SER A 333 6.52 11.60 -11.14
CA SER A 333 5.09 11.38 -11.02
C SER A 333 4.33 12.48 -11.71
N TYR A 334 3.30 12.08 -12.45
CA TYR A 334 2.43 12.98 -13.22
C TYR A 334 0.98 12.61 -12.98
N SER A 335 0.11 13.63 -12.85
CA SER A 335 -1.32 13.42 -12.81
C SER A 335 -2.06 14.45 -13.64
N LEU A 336 -3.16 14.02 -14.26
CA LEU A 336 -4.05 14.85 -15.03
C LEU A 336 -5.49 14.49 -14.67
N ALA A 337 -6.28 15.48 -14.28
CA ALA A 337 -7.72 15.36 -14.13
C ALA A 337 -8.41 16.38 -15.05
N LEU A 338 -9.38 15.89 -15.80
CA LEU A 338 -10.26 16.70 -16.66
C LEU A 338 -11.69 16.40 -16.28
N ASP A 339 -12.55 17.39 -16.27
CA ASP A 339 -14.00 17.19 -16.25
C ASP A 339 -14.69 18.12 -17.23
N TYR A 340 -15.74 17.61 -17.84
CA TYR A 340 -16.63 18.40 -18.67
C TYR A 340 -18.07 18.25 -18.20
N GLN A 341 -18.65 19.36 -17.79
CA GLN A 341 -20.02 19.44 -17.32
C GLN A 341 -20.91 19.96 -18.45
N PHE A 342 -21.64 19.06 -19.11
CA PHE A 342 -22.59 19.45 -20.18
C PHE A 342 -23.69 20.32 -19.63
N ASN A 343 -24.19 19.96 -18.47
CA ASN A 343 -25.17 20.66 -17.67
C ASN A 343 -25.12 20.09 -16.23
N PRO A 344 -25.86 20.64 -15.24
CA PRO A 344 -25.83 20.14 -13.87
C PRO A 344 -26.22 18.67 -13.68
N LEU A 345 -26.80 18.03 -14.70
CA LEU A 345 -27.26 16.63 -14.64
C LEU A 345 -26.28 15.65 -15.27
N HIS A 346 -25.39 16.11 -16.14
CA HIS A 346 -24.54 15.25 -16.96
C HIS A 346 -23.10 15.74 -16.95
N LYS A 347 -22.20 14.88 -16.49
CA LYS A 347 -20.77 15.14 -16.38
C LYS A 347 -19.98 13.95 -16.88
N ILE A 348 -18.87 14.19 -17.54
CA ILE A 348 -17.84 13.20 -17.87
C ILE A 348 -16.52 13.66 -17.26
N SER A 349 -15.73 12.74 -16.72
CA SER A 349 -14.42 13.03 -16.16
C SER A 349 -13.38 12.06 -16.68
N PHE A 350 -12.16 12.56 -16.82
CA PHE A 350 -10.97 11.75 -17.08
C PHE A 350 -9.95 11.98 -15.99
N LYS A 351 -9.35 10.90 -15.48
CA LYS A 351 -8.24 10.94 -14.52
C LYS A 351 -7.13 10.04 -15.00
N GLY A 352 -5.92 10.57 -14.99
CA GLY A 352 -4.71 9.82 -15.30
C GLY A 352 -3.64 10.05 -14.27
N ILE A 353 -2.95 8.98 -13.88
CA ILE A 353 -1.72 9.02 -13.09
C ILE A 353 -0.65 8.19 -13.77
N TYR A 354 0.59 8.64 -13.66
CA TYR A 354 1.78 7.90 -14.06
C TYR A 354 2.87 8.13 -13.04
N ASN A 355 3.41 7.05 -12.49
CA ASN A 355 4.53 7.08 -11.55
C ASN A 355 5.65 6.18 -12.06
N ARG A 356 6.89 6.64 -11.94
CA ARG A 356 8.10 5.89 -12.23
C ARG A 356 9.08 6.05 -11.08
N ARG A 357 9.63 4.94 -10.62
CA ARG A 357 10.74 4.86 -9.67
C ARG A 357 11.90 4.15 -10.36
N ASN A 358 13.09 4.73 -10.30
CA ASN A 358 14.33 4.07 -10.60
C ASN A 358 15.15 3.97 -9.32
N ASP A 359 15.53 2.77 -8.96
CA ASP A 359 16.46 2.48 -7.88
C ASP A 359 17.75 1.94 -8.46
N TRP A 360 18.83 2.69 -8.31
CA TRP A 360 20.18 2.22 -8.61
C TRP A 360 20.80 1.76 -7.31
N GLU A 361 21.19 0.49 -7.24
CA GLU A 361 21.69 -0.15 -6.04
C GLU A 361 23.02 -0.86 -6.32
N ASN A 362 24.00 -0.61 -5.45
CA ASN A 362 25.18 -1.44 -5.31
C ASN A 362 25.20 -2.03 -3.89
N ARG A 363 25.77 -3.23 -3.77
CA ARG A 363 25.97 -3.89 -2.48
C ARG A 363 27.34 -4.50 -2.42
N TYR A 364 28.01 -4.29 -1.30
CA TYR A 364 29.23 -4.99 -0.91
C TYR A 364 28.91 -5.89 0.27
N ARG A 365 29.21 -7.18 0.16
CA ARG A 365 28.88 -8.19 1.14
C ARG A 365 30.08 -9.07 1.45
N ILE A 366 30.30 -9.35 2.74
CA ILE A 366 31.13 -10.46 3.23
C ILE A 366 30.21 -11.49 3.87
N SER A 367 30.37 -12.77 3.49
CA SER A 367 29.60 -13.90 4.02
C SER A 367 30.55 -14.94 4.59
N TYR A 368 30.24 -15.40 5.78
CA TYR A 368 30.88 -16.51 6.47
C TYR A 368 29.94 -17.71 6.39
N LYS A 369 30.29 -18.71 5.58
CA LYS A 369 29.41 -19.83 5.22
C LYS A 369 29.80 -21.11 5.92
N LYS A 370 28.79 -21.99 6.13
CA LYS A 370 28.95 -23.35 6.71
C LYS A 370 29.55 -23.32 8.13
N LEU A 371 29.19 -22.32 8.93
CA LEU A 371 29.74 -22.12 10.29
C LEU A 371 29.41 -23.28 11.25
N ASN A 372 28.32 -24.03 10.97
CA ASN A 372 27.92 -25.25 11.70
C ASN A 372 28.56 -26.53 11.19
N SER A 373 29.57 -26.43 10.32
CA SER A 373 30.33 -27.56 9.76
C SER A 373 31.78 -27.54 10.24
N ASP A 374 32.55 -28.60 9.90
CA ASP A 374 33.96 -28.68 10.21
C ASP A 374 34.78 -27.56 9.55
N ALA A 375 35.85 -27.12 10.17
CA ALA A 375 36.64 -25.95 9.73
C ALA A 375 37.12 -26.07 8.27
N GLY A 376 37.36 -27.28 7.75
CA GLY A 376 37.74 -27.50 6.35
C GLY A 376 36.64 -27.16 5.33
N ASP A 377 35.38 -27.23 5.73
CA ASP A 377 34.20 -26.93 4.88
C ASP A 377 33.75 -25.50 4.98
N GLN A 378 34.21 -24.75 5.99
CA GLN A 378 33.90 -23.35 6.17
C GLN A 378 34.49 -22.50 5.03
N SER A 379 33.83 -21.39 4.70
CA SER A 379 34.34 -20.48 3.67
C SER A 379 33.96 -19.03 3.97
N VAL A 380 34.72 -18.11 3.38
CA VAL A 380 34.35 -16.70 3.33
C VAL A 380 34.14 -16.32 1.87
N VAL A 381 33.05 -15.62 1.61
CA VAL A 381 32.73 -15.06 0.29
C VAL A 381 32.63 -13.55 0.39
N ILE A 382 33.37 -12.85 -0.46
CA ILE A 382 33.17 -11.42 -0.69
C ILE A 382 32.45 -11.22 -2.00
N GLN A 383 31.41 -10.39 -2.02
CA GLN A 383 30.58 -10.22 -3.22
C GLN A 383 30.31 -8.76 -3.51
N THR A 384 30.41 -8.40 -4.78
CA THR A 384 29.94 -7.12 -5.32
C THR A 384 28.68 -7.34 -6.15
N LYS A 385 27.64 -6.54 -5.87
CA LYS A 385 26.44 -6.41 -6.67
C LYS A 385 26.52 -5.12 -7.48
N ALA A 386 26.34 -5.22 -8.80
CA ALA A 386 26.47 -4.13 -9.74
C ALA A 386 25.44 -4.23 -10.88
N GLY A 387 25.60 -3.42 -11.92
CA GLY A 387 24.86 -3.48 -13.17
C GLY A 387 25.73 -3.01 -14.32
N SER A 388 25.17 -2.86 -15.52
CA SER A 388 25.89 -2.30 -16.66
C SER A 388 26.22 -0.82 -16.47
N ASP A 389 27.20 -0.29 -17.25
CA ASP A 389 27.55 1.13 -17.25
C ASP A 389 26.39 2.02 -17.75
N ASP A 390 25.55 1.53 -18.67
CA ASP A 390 24.29 2.19 -19.04
C ASP A 390 23.35 2.42 -17.84
N ASN A 391 23.47 1.60 -16.80
CA ASN A 391 22.74 1.70 -15.53
C ASN A 391 23.61 2.29 -14.41
N LYS A 392 24.60 3.14 -14.72
CA LYS A 392 25.50 3.77 -13.74
C LYS A 392 26.35 2.75 -12.96
N SER A 393 26.68 1.60 -13.58
CA SER A 393 27.35 0.47 -12.92
C SER A 393 26.64 -0.02 -11.65
N ALA A 394 25.33 0.10 -11.62
CA ALA A 394 24.50 -0.30 -10.51
C ALA A 394 23.34 -1.18 -10.99
N ARG A 395 22.90 -2.09 -10.16
CA ARG A 395 21.64 -2.79 -10.39
C ARG A 395 20.52 -1.74 -10.48
N LEU A 396 19.84 -1.70 -11.60
CA LEU A 396 18.67 -0.86 -11.79
C LEU A 396 17.40 -1.66 -11.52
N GLU A 397 16.58 -1.21 -10.56
CA GLU A 397 15.19 -1.62 -10.44
C GLU A 397 14.31 -0.46 -10.90
N ARG A 398 13.63 -0.66 -12.03
CA ARG A 398 12.73 0.33 -12.60
C ARG A 398 11.30 -0.13 -12.41
N GLN A 399 10.57 0.54 -11.55
CA GLN A 399 9.13 0.29 -11.35
C GLN A 399 8.30 1.42 -11.93
N GLN A 400 7.19 1.06 -12.60
CA GLN A 400 6.27 2.02 -13.17
C GLN A 400 4.84 1.60 -12.85
N THR A 401 4.00 2.56 -12.50
CA THR A 401 2.56 2.36 -12.35
C THR A 401 1.78 3.44 -13.07
N MET A 402 0.73 3.05 -13.76
CA MET A 402 -0.19 3.98 -14.41
C MET A 402 -1.64 3.52 -14.23
N ASP A 403 -2.53 4.50 -14.12
CA ASP A 403 -3.99 4.30 -14.14
C ASP A 403 -4.62 5.42 -14.96
N PHE A 404 -5.46 5.04 -15.91
CA PHE A 404 -6.25 5.97 -16.72
C PHE A 404 -7.71 5.57 -16.59
N THR A 405 -8.53 6.47 -16.07
CA THR A 405 -9.95 6.26 -15.83
C THR A 405 -10.78 7.33 -16.55
N LEU A 406 -11.73 6.88 -17.34
CA LEU A 406 -12.80 7.70 -17.88
C LEU A 406 -14.08 7.33 -17.14
N ASP A 407 -14.76 8.32 -16.55
CA ASP A 407 -16.00 8.10 -15.82
C ASP A 407 -17.08 9.09 -16.23
N GLY A 408 -18.33 8.70 -16.03
CA GLY A 408 -19.49 9.54 -16.31
C GLY A 408 -20.52 9.44 -15.22
N GLU A 409 -21.18 10.56 -14.93
CA GLU A 409 -22.30 10.68 -14.02
C GLU A 409 -23.47 11.33 -14.73
N HIS A 410 -24.61 10.63 -14.76
CA HIS A 410 -25.79 11.08 -15.47
C HIS A 410 -27.03 10.92 -14.59
N ASN A 411 -27.89 11.93 -14.59
CA ASN A 411 -29.14 11.91 -13.86
C ASN A 411 -30.31 12.03 -14.84
N PHE A 412 -31.08 10.98 -14.96
CA PHE A 412 -32.27 10.89 -15.81
C PHE A 412 -33.51 10.87 -14.90
N GLY A 413 -34.06 12.04 -14.59
CA GLY A 413 -35.16 12.16 -13.63
C GLY A 413 -34.77 11.56 -12.27
N ASN A 414 -35.38 10.43 -11.91
CA ASN A 414 -35.14 9.74 -10.64
C ASN A 414 -33.96 8.75 -10.69
N LEU A 415 -33.51 8.40 -11.89
CA LEU A 415 -32.43 7.45 -12.07
C LEU A 415 -31.08 8.19 -12.17
N LYS A 416 -30.16 7.84 -11.27
CA LYS A 416 -28.75 8.21 -11.41
C LYS A 416 -28.01 7.03 -11.99
N VAL A 417 -27.26 7.25 -13.06
CA VAL A 417 -26.35 6.28 -13.69
C VAL A 417 -24.93 6.81 -13.53
N ASP A 418 -24.05 6.01 -12.97
CA ASP A 418 -22.61 6.25 -12.99
C ASP A 418 -21.89 5.07 -13.61
N TRP A 419 -20.88 5.38 -14.42
CA TRP A 419 -20.07 4.38 -15.09
C TRP A 419 -18.61 4.77 -15.10
N ALA A 420 -17.72 3.79 -15.18
CA ALA A 420 -16.29 4.01 -15.32
C ALA A 420 -15.65 2.92 -16.16
N SER A 421 -14.73 3.33 -17.02
CA SER A 421 -13.82 2.49 -17.78
C SER A 421 -12.40 2.82 -17.40
N SER A 422 -11.60 1.85 -16.97
CA SER A 422 -10.22 2.09 -16.57
C SER A 422 -9.24 1.08 -17.13
N TYR A 423 -8.03 1.58 -17.41
CA TYR A 423 -6.87 0.79 -17.76
C TYR A 423 -5.73 1.12 -16.82
N SER A 424 -5.20 0.10 -16.15
CA SER A 424 -4.07 0.23 -15.25
C SER A 424 -2.95 -0.72 -15.68
N ARG A 425 -1.72 -0.31 -15.45
CA ARG A 425 -0.53 -1.12 -15.70
C ARG A 425 0.52 -0.87 -14.63
N ALA A 426 1.17 -1.95 -14.20
CA ALA A 426 2.39 -1.90 -13.41
C ALA A 426 3.48 -2.74 -14.08
N THR A 427 4.72 -2.29 -14.00
CA THR A 427 5.89 -3.03 -14.49
C THR A 427 7.05 -2.88 -13.52
N GLU A 428 7.88 -3.92 -13.47
CA GLU A 428 9.21 -3.88 -12.89
C GLU A 428 10.20 -4.44 -13.91
N ASP A 429 11.26 -3.70 -14.17
CA ASP A 429 12.34 -4.11 -15.05
C ASP A 429 13.67 -4.03 -14.27
N ARG A 430 14.43 -5.12 -14.25
CA ARG A 430 15.78 -5.22 -13.66
C ARG A 430 16.75 -5.71 -14.73
N PRO A 431 17.21 -4.82 -15.61
CA PRO A 431 18.13 -5.18 -16.68
C PRO A 431 19.56 -5.26 -16.17
N ASN A 432 20.29 -6.28 -16.60
CA ASN A 432 21.73 -6.46 -16.35
C ASN A 432 22.09 -6.39 -14.86
N GLU A 433 21.38 -7.12 -14.01
CA GLU A 433 21.77 -7.31 -12.62
C GLU A 433 22.97 -8.26 -12.57
N ARG A 434 24.09 -7.83 -11.96
CA ARG A 434 25.39 -8.50 -12.02
C ARG A 434 25.93 -8.80 -10.65
N TYR A 435 26.46 -10.00 -10.49
CA TYR A 435 27.16 -10.40 -9.27
C TYR A 435 28.53 -10.93 -9.60
N ILE A 436 29.51 -10.62 -8.75
CA ILE A 436 30.79 -11.30 -8.69
C ILE A 436 31.09 -11.67 -7.25
N GLY A 437 31.26 -12.95 -6.98
CA GLY A 437 31.64 -13.56 -5.71
C GLY A 437 33.05 -14.11 -5.76
N LEU A 438 33.86 -13.77 -4.77
CA LEU A 438 35.19 -14.33 -4.58
C LEU A 438 35.17 -15.16 -3.30
N LYS A 439 35.60 -16.42 -3.35
CA LYS A 439 35.59 -17.37 -2.25
C LYS A 439 36.98 -17.75 -1.78
N LEU A 440 37.12 -17.77 -0.48
CA LEU A 440 38.25 -18.35 0.22
C LEU A 440 37.75 -19.59 0.96
N LYS A 441 38.21 -20.80 0.58
CA LYS A 441 37.87 -22.05 1.26
C LYS A 441 38.66 -22.25 2.54
N GLY A 442 38.05 -22.98 3.49
CA GLY A 442 38.61 -23.33 4.77
C GLY A 442 39.91 -24.11 4.61
N SER A 443 40.87 -23.64 5.34
CA SER A 443 42.17 -24.28 5.63
C SER A 443 42.58 -23.75 7.00
N ASP A 444 43.73 -24.03 7.46
CA ASP A 444 44.37 -23.53 8.70
C ASP A 444 44.33 -21.97 8.79
N GLU A 445 44.07 -21.28 7.67
CA GLU A 445 43.94 -19.81 7.61
C GLU A 445 42.58 -19.24 7.93
N LEU A 446 41.53 -20.08 7.88
CA LEU A 446 40.15 -19.73 8.23
C LEU A 446 39.72 -20.40 9.52
N ASN A 447 40.64 -20.66 10.43
CA ASN A 447 40.27 -21.19 11.74
C ASN A 447 39.51 -20.09 12.53
N PHE A 448 38.19 -20.03 12.36
CA PHE A 448 37.33 -19.16 13.13
C PHE A 448 37.27 -19.58 14.60
N GLY A 449 37.84 -20.75 14.93
CA GLY A 449 37.91 -21.32 16.29
C GLY A 449 36.54 -21.29 16.95
N ASP A 450 36.55 -20.86 18.21
CA ASP A 450 35.31 -20.63 18.98
C ASP A 450 34.67 -19.24 18.71
N SER A 451 35.11 -18.51 17.68
CA SER A 451 34.67 -17.11 17.40
C SER A 451 33.17 -17.00 17.19
N PHE A 452 32.47 -18.10 16.86
CA PHE A 452 31.02 -18.13 16.66
C PHE A 452 30.29 -18.95 17.75
N LYS A 453 30.98 -19.54 18.71
CA LYS A 453 30.34 -20.35 19.78
C LYS A 453 29.70 -19.49 20.86
N ASP A 454 30.30 -18.34 21.17
CA ASP A 454 29.84 -17.39 22.19
C ASP A 454 29.32 -16.08 21.57
N VAL A 455 28.90 -16.11 20.32
CA VAL A 455 28.23 -14.96 19.69
C VAL A 455 26.91 -14.78 20.42
N GLY A 456 26.85 -13.75 21.27
CA GLY A 456 25.69 -13.48 22.10
C GLY A 456 24.43 -13.42 21.22
N LEU A 457 23.37 -14.10 21.61
CA LEU A 457 22.11 -14.19 20.88
C LEU A 457 21.49 -12.82 20.55
N GLU A 458 21.81 -11.80 21.38
CA GLU A 458 21.32 -10.43 21.18
C GLU A 458 22.09 -9.67 20.08
N GLN A 459 23.39 -9.93 19.93
CA GLN A 459 24.24 -9.25 18.95
C GLN A 459 25.32 -10.21 18.42
N PRO A 460 24.97 -11.16 17.55
CA PRO A 460 25.91 -12.18 17.07
C PRO A 460 27.05 -11.62 16.20
N TYR A 461 27.20 -10.36 16.07
CA TYR A 461 28.07 -9.66 15.13
C TYR A 461 29.27 -8.95 15.77
N SER A 462 29.42 -8.94 17.07
CA SER A 462 30.43 -8.10 17.72
C SER A 462 31.89 -8.55 17.52
N THR A 463 32.12 -9.71 16.89
CA THR A 463 33.46 -10.30 16.85
C THR A 463 33.80 -11.07 15.56
N LEU A 464 33.15 -10.76 14.41
CA LEU A 464 33.45 -11.44 13.15
C LEU A 464 34.87 -11.10 12.68
N PRO A 465 35.79 -12.10 12.53
CA PRO A 465 37.14 -11.86 12.05
C PRO A 465 37.13 -11.54 10.55
N ILE A 466 37.91 -10.55 10.13
CA ILE A 466 38.15 -10.30 8.71
C ILE A 466 39.44 -11.02 8.33
N PRO A 467 39.38 -12.00 7.39
CA PRO A 467 40.59 -12.60 6.90
C PRO A 467 41.43 -11.59 6.13
N ALA A 468 42.76 -11.66 6.26
CA ALA A 468 43.68 -10.85 5.47
C ALA A 468 43.46 -11.19 3.97
N PHE A 469 43.21 -10.16 3.15
CA PHE A 469 43.00 -10.35 1.75
C PHE A 469 44.31 -10.63 1.02
N ASN A 470 44.40 -11.85 0.43
CA ASN A 470 45.47 -12.22 -0.48
C ASN A 470 44.86 -12.73 -1.79
N ALA A 471 44.86 -11.89 -2.82
CA ALA A 471 44.23 -12.17 -4.11
C ALA A 471 44.65 -13.49 -4.76
N ALA A 472 45.84 -14.03 -4.42
CA ALA A 472 46.31 -15.31 -4.96
C ALA A 472 45.52 -16.53 -4.41
N LYS A 473 44.88 -16.40 -3.26
CA LYS A 473 44.12 -17.46 -2.57
C LYS A 473 42.63 -17.42 -2.83
N TRP A 474 42.12 -16.29 -3.26
CA TRP A 474 40.70 -16.11 -3.58
C TRP A 474 40.39 -16.60 -4.99
N LYS A 475 39.29 -17.32 -5.15
CA LYS A 475 38.81 -17.82 -6.43
C LYS A 475 37.42 -17.23 -6.72
N ILE A 476 37.11 -17.09 -8.00
CA ILE A 476 35.76 -16.73 -8.45
C ILE A 476 34.83 -17.89 -8.08
N ASP A 477 33.73 -17.58 -7.38
CA ASP A 477 32.70 -18.51 -6.93
C ASP A 477 31.38 -18.23 -7.63
N GLU A 478 31.17 -16.99 -8.05
CA GLU A 478 29.96 -16.52 -8.71
C GLU A 478 30.33 -15.41 -9.70
N PHE A 479 29.87 -15.50 -10.93
CA PHE A 479 30.00 -14.44 -11.90
C PHE A 479 28.81 -14.46 -12.86
N THR A 480 27.79 -13.65 -12.56
CA THR A 480 26.46 -13.77 -13.15
C THR A 480 25.95 -12.48 -13.76
N ASN A 481 25.06 -12.61 -14.74
CA ASN A 481 24.27 -11.52 -15.31
C ASN A 481 22.83 -11.98 -15.53
N SER A 482 21.87 -11.19 -15.07
CA SER A 482 20.47 -11.53 -15.21
C SER A 482 19.63 -10.34 -15.67
N ASP A 483 18.53 -10.65 -16.35
CA ASP A 483 17.48 -9.74 -16.77
C ASP A 483 16.14 -10.22 -16.22
N GLN A 484 15.41 -9.35 -15.54
CA GLN A 484 14.06 -9.67 -15.07
C GLN A 484 13.04 -8.63 -15.53
N ALA A 485 11.91 -9.09 -16.00
CA ALA A 485 10.78 -8.25 -16.39
C ALA A 485 9.46 -8.78 -15.80
N ILE A 486 8.76 -7.93 -15.07
CA ILE A 486 7.44 -8.22 -14.52
C ILE A 486 6.44 -7.21 -15.08
N LYS A 487 5.26 -7.67 -15.43
CA LYS A 487 4.23 -6.84 -16.03
C LYS A 487 2.84 -7.29 -15.63
N GLU A 488 2.05 -6.38 -15.08
CA GLU A 488 0.63 -6.60 -14.83
C GLU A 488 -0.20 -5.53 -15.54
N ASN A 489 -1.21 -5.96 -16.31
CA ASN A 489 -2.17 -5.07 -16.96
C ASN A 489 -3.57 -5.41 -16.47
N GLU A 490 -4.34 -4.38 -16.18
CA GLU A 490 -5.74 -4.51 -15.76
C GLU A 490 -6.63 -3.63 -16.61
N PHE A 491 -7.78 -4.17 -17.01
CA PHE A 491 -8.87 -3.43 -17.64
C PHE A 491 -10.14 -3.65 -16.83
N LYS A 492 -10.88 -2.57 -16.56
CA LYS A 492 -12.08 -2.59 -15.70
C LYS A 492 -13.18 -1.77 -16.32
N GLU A 493 -14.39 -2.32 -16.26
CA GLU A 493 -15.64 -1.67 -16.64
C GLU A 493 -16.61 -1.74 -15.46
N ARG A 494 -17.24 -0.62 -15.12
CA ARG A 494 -18.24 -0.56 -14.05
C ARG A 494 -19.43 0.28 -14.50
N ILE A 495 -20.63 -0.19 -14.16
CA ILE A 495 -21.86 0.57 -14.32
C ILE A 495 -22.71 0.41 -13.06
N ASN A 496 -23.22 1.51 -12.53
CA ASN A 496 -24.09 1.54 -11.36
C ASN A 496 -25.36 2.33 -11.66
N PHE A 497 -26.44 1.88 -11.05
CA PHE A 497 -27.75 2.48 -11.10
C PHE A 497 -28.22 2.78 -9.69
N THR A 498 -28.66 4.01 -9.44
CA THR A 498 -29.20 4.43 -8.15
C THR A 498 -30.60 4.98 -8.35
N LEU A 499 -31.57 4.38 -7.63
CA LEU A 499 -32.99 4.72 -7.68
C LEU A 499 -33.49 5.05 -6.30
N PRO A 500 -34.07 6.22 -6.04
CA PRO A 500 -34.93 6.45 -4.88
C PRO A 500 -36.23 5.65 -5.03
N ILE A 501 -36.55 4.81 -4.03
CA ILE A 501 -37.70 3.90 -4.10
C ILE A 501 -38.86 4.32 -3.21
N SER A 502 -38.70 5.29 -2.32
CA SER A 502 -39.81 5.78 -1.51
C SER A 502 -40.27 7.18 -1.94
N LYS A 503 -41.59 7.34 -2.02
CA LYS A 503 -42.26 8.62 -2.18
C LYS A 503 -42.64 9.23 -0.80
N GLY A 504 -42.16 8.65 0.32
CA GLY A 504 -42.57 8.98 1.65
C GLY A 504 -41.56 9.83 2.44
N LEU A 505 -41.84 9.99 3.75
CA LEU A 505 -41.08 10.78 4.72
C LEU A 505 -39.62 10.34 4.90
N TYR A 506 -39.24 9.15 4.44
CA TYR A 506 -37.88 8.58 4.57
C TYR A 506 -37.30 8.28 3.20
N GLY A 507 -36.16 8.89 2.90
CA GLY A 507 -35.44 8.67 1.64
C GLY A 507 -34.80 7.28 1.61
N ASN A 508 -35.41 6.32 0.90
CA ASN A 508 -34.85 5.00 0.65
C ASN A 508 -34.28 4.95 -0.76
N THR A 509 -33.13 4.32 -0.91
CA THR A 509 -32.50 4.18 -2.22
C THR A 509 -32.16 2.72 -2.50
N LEU A 510 -32.38 2.31 -3.75
CA LEU A 510 -31.89 1.05 -4.32
C LEU A 510 -30.71 1.38 -5.20
N LYS A 511 -29.58 0.74 -4.95
CA LYS A 511 -28.39 0.81 -5.78
C LYS A 511 -28.05 -0.58 -6.26
N PHE A 512 -27.77 -0.75 -7.57
CA PHE A 512 -27.32 -2.00 -8.12
C PHE A 512 -26.34 -1.73 -9.26
N GLY A 513 -25.49 -2.70 -9.55
CA GLY A 513 -24.49 -2.49 -10.58
C GLY A 513 -23.74 -3.75 -10.93
N TYR A 514 -22.91 -3.59 -11.93
CA TYR A 514 -22.04 -4.64 -12.44
C TYR A 514 -20.63 -4.10 -12.68
N LYS A 515 -19.62 -4.93 -12.35
CA LYS A 515 -18.22 -4.65 -12.60
C LYS A 515 -17.57 -5.85 -13.28
N TYR A 516 -16.85 -5.59 -14.35
CA TYR A 516 -15.99 -6.56 -15.02
C TYR A 516 -14.53 -6.14 -14.85
N THR A 517 -13.66 -7.08 -14.52
CA THR A 517 -12.21 -6.86 -14.42
C THR A 517 -11.48 -7.99 -15.12
N VAL A 518 -10.51 -7.65 -15.96
CA VAL A 518 -9.56 -8.61 -16.52
C VAL A 518 -8.15 -8.17 -16.19
N LYS A 519 -7.35 -9.10 -15.68
CA LYS A 519 -5.96 -8.90 -15.28
C LYS A 519 -5.08 -9.89 -16.03
N LYS A 520 -3.89 -9.43 -16.42
CA LYS A 520 -2.86 -10.28 -17.02
C LYS A 520 -1.54 -9.95 -16.37
N LYS A 521 -0.92 -10.94 -15.73
CA LYS A 521 0.39 -10.82 -15.10
C LYS A 521 1.36 -11.79 -15.74
N GLU A 522 2.59 -11.35 -15.91
CA GLU A 522 3.69 -12.11 -16.49
C GLU A 522 4.97 -11.76 -15.75
N ARG A 523 5.72 -12.78 -15.34
CA ARG A 523 7.09 -12.67 -14.85
C ARG A 523 7.98 -13.43 -15.82
N ASN A 524 9.08 -12.80 -16.24
CA ASN A 524 10.11 -13.37 -17.10
C ASN A 524 11.47 -13.00 -16.53
N THR A 525 12.26 -14.01 -16.18
CA THR A 525 13.63 -13.90 -15.70
C THR A 525 14.50 -14.70 -16.66
N GLU A 526 15.64 -14.14 -17.05
CA GLU A 526 16.72 -14.80 -17.76
C GLU A 526 17.97 -14.66 -16.88
N TYR A 527 18.61 -15.75 -16.54
CA TYR A 527 19.75 -15.77 -15.63
C TYR A 527 20.89 -16.61 -16.20
N TYR A 528 22.09 -16.03 -16.28
CA TYR A 528 23.27 -16.67 -16.84
C TYR A 528 24.43 -16.63 -15.86
N ASP A 529 25.12 -17.76 -15.68
CA ASP A 529 26.39 -17.88 -14.99
C ASP A 529 27.56 -17.91 -16.00
N TYR A 530 28.52 -17.06 -15.77
CA TYR A 530 29.75 -16.91 -16.59
C TYR A 530 31.00 -17.30 -15.80
N SER A 531 30.89 -18.01 -14.70
CA SER A 531 32.02 -18.37 -13.83
C SER A 531 33.10 -19.14 -14.60
N ASP A 532 32.71 -20.06 -15.48
CA ASP A 532 33.62 -20.81 -16.33
C ASP A 532 34.31 -19.96 -17.43
N ALA A 533 33.66 -18.85 -17.82
CA ALA A 533 34.18 -17.91 -18.80
C ALA A 533 34.91 -16.70 -18.16
N ALA A 534 35.13 -16.73 -16.85
CA ALA A 534 35.66 -15.59 -16.10
C ALA A 534 37.03 -15.13 -16.62
N ASP A 535 37.92 -16.04 -17.01
CA ASP A 535 39.22 -15.69 -17.57
C ASP A 535 39.12 -14.91 -18.90
N LYS A 536 38.04 -15.07 -19.65
CA LYS A 536 37.73 -14.29 -20.84
C LYS A 536 37.26 -12.88 -20.54
N TYR A 537 36.39 -12.73 -19.56
CA TYR A 537 35.69 -11.46 -19.29
C TYR A 537 36.39 -10.59 -18.26
N ILE A 538 37.02 -11.21 -17.25
CA ILE A 538 37.64 -10.53 -16.10
C ILE A 538 39.03 -11.05 -15.76
N PRO A 539 39.96 -11.18 -16.77
CA PRO A 539 41.31 -11.75 -16.54
C PRO A 539 42.16 -10.95 -15.55
N ASP A 540 41.87 -9.66 -15.41
CA ASP A 540 42.57 -8.68 -14.58
C ASP A 540 41.76 -8.19 -13.36
N TRP A 541 40.78 -9.01 -12.88
CA TRP A 541 39.95 -8.65 -11.75
C TRP A 541 40.76 -8.28 -10.48
N LYS A 542 41.95 -8.90 -10.32
CA LYS A 542 42.85 -8.64 -9.18
C LYS A 542 43.42 -7.23 -9.14
N ASP A 543 43.51 -6.58 -10.32
CA ASP A 543 44.02 -5.21 -10.47
C ASP A 543 42.85 -4.18 -10.37
N ASN A 544 41.58 -4.66 -10.33
CA ASN A 544 40.40 -3.85 -10.35
C ASN A 544 39.59 -3.99 -9.01
N LEU A 545 40.32 -3.98 -7.89
CA LEU A 545 39.74 -4.07 -6.55
C LEU A 545 39.56 -2.68 -5.93
N VAL A 546 38.51 -2.53 -5.16
CA VAL A 546 38.18 -1.33 -4.38
C VAL A 546 37.90 -1.69 -2.94
N SER A 547 38.22 -0.76 -2.01
CA SER A 547 37.87 -0.87 -0.62
C SER A 547 36.78 0.18 -0.35
N GLU A 548 35.53 -0.27 -0.31
CA GLU A 548 34.38 0.56 -0.02
C GLU A 548 34.01 0.36 1.45
N VAL A 549 34.33 1.35 2.24
CA VAL A 549 34.01 1.37 3.67
C VAL A 549 33.29 2.67 3.99
N ARG A 550 32.13 2.56 4.57
CA ARG A 550 31.39 3.68 5.15
C ARG A 550 31.79 3.84 6.60
N ASP A 551 32.29 5.02 6.96
CA ASP A 551 32.61 5.33 8.35
C ASP A 551 31.34 5.28 9.22
N GLY A 552 31.48 4.78 10.45
CA GLY A 552 30.37 4.73 11.39
C GLY A 552 29.32 3.66 11.06
N PHE A 553 29.75 2.58 10.42
CA PHE A 553 28.93 1.39 10.14
C PHE A 553 28.15 0.99 11.40
N MET A 554 26.85 0.94 11.31
CA MET A 554 25.85 0.61 12.33
C MET A 554 26.12 1.22 13.70
N PRO A 555 25.28 2.12 14.25
CA PRO A 555 25.52 2.74 15.55
C PRO A 555 25.82 1.70 16.63
N GLY A 556 27.03 1.79 17.21
CA GLY A 556 27.50 0.91 18.28
C GLY A 556 28.02 -0.46 17.84
N SER A 557 28.07 -0.79 16.56
CA SER A 557 28.69 -2.01 16.06
C SER A 557 30.11 -1.78 15.57
N GLN A 558 30.96 -2.81 15.65
CA GLN A 558 32.34 -2.78 15.23
C GLN A 558 32.59 -3.72 14.05
N TYR A 559 31.67 -3.74 13.10
CA TYR A 559 31.87 -4.52 11.89
C TYR A 559 32.67 -3.78 10.89
N PRO A 560 33.91 -4.18 10.69
CA PRO A 560 34.58 -3.73 9.52
C PRO A 560 34.12 -4.63 8.34
N ILE A 561 33.54 -4.04 7.32
CA ILE A 561 33.46 -4.65 6.01
C ILE A 561 34.77 -4.45 5.23
N GLY A 562 35.80 -3.99 5.89
CA GLY A 562 37.07 -3.55 5.36
C GLY A 562 37.88 -4.62 4.62
N THR A 563 37.36 -5.13 3.50
CA THR A 563 38.08 -5.98 2.58
C THR A 563 38.06 -5.36 1.17
N GLN A 564 38.72 -6.01 0.21
CA GLN A 564 38.78 -5.54 -1.17
C GLN A 564 37.70 -6.25 -1.99
N PHE A 565 36.85 -5.47 -2.65
CA PHE A 565 35.79 -5.92 -3.52
C PHE A 565 36.13 -5.68 -4.97
N VAL A 566 35.63 -6.49 -5.90
CA VAL A 566 35.74 -6.17 -7.33
C VAL A 566 34.97 -4.89 -7.63
N SER A 567 35.59 -3.98 -8.39
CA SER A 567 35.02 -2.68 -8.70
C SER A 567 33.72 -2.81 -9.49
N LYS A 568 32.63 -2.13 -9.03
CA LYS A 568 31.40 -2.04 -9.78
C LYS A 568 31.57 -1.40 -11.17
N ASP A 569 32.47 -0.41 -11.30
CA ASP A 569 32.73 0.27 -12.57
C ASP A 569 33.49 -0.60 -13.55
N TYR A 570 34.30 -1.52 -13.04
CA TYR A 570 34.92 -2.57 -13.85
C TYR A 570 33.87 -3.55 -14.36
N MET A 571 33.00 -4.07 -13.46
CA MET A 571 31.90 -4.96 -13.82
C MET A 571 30.93 -4.30 -14.82
N GLY A 572 30.69 -3.00 -14.67
CA GLY A 572 29.78 -2.25 -15.53
C GLY A 572 30.14 -2.26 -17.01
N LYS A 573 31.41 -2.32 -17.33
CA LYS A 573 31.96 -2.26 -18.71
C LYS A 573 31.96 -3.60 -19.45
N ILE A 574 31.62 -4.69 -18.77
CA ILE A 574 31.61 -6.03 -19.36
C ILE A 574 30.47 -6.15 -20.35
N ASN A 575 30.75 -6.58 -21.56
CA ASN A 575 29.75 -6.95 -22.55
C ASN A 575 29.65 -8.48 -22.62
N PHE A 576 28.62 -9.02 -22.01
CA PHE A 576 28.38 -10.46 -22.01
C PHE A 576 27.80 -10.93 -23.35
N ASP A 577 28.33 -12.07 -23.85
CA ASP A 577 27.66 -12.85 -24.89
C ASP A 577 26.98 -14.04 -24.27
N LYS A 578 25.66 -14.17 -24.48
CA LYS A 578 24.87 -15.29 -23.92
C LYS A 578 25.42 -16.66 -24.35
N ALA A 579 26.10 -16.74 -25.48
CA ALA A 579 26.69 -18.00 -25.95
C ALA A 579 27.83 -18.51 -25.03
N ASP A 580 28.44 -17.65 -24.23
CA ASP A 580 29.50 -18.02 -23.30
C ASP A 580 28.98 -18.28 -21.87
N GLY A 581 27.69 -17.98 -21.59
CA GLY A 581 27.07 -18.18 -20.30
C GLY A 581 26.31 -19.50 -20.22
N VAL A 582 26.24 -20.07 -19.03
CA VAL A 582 25.36 -21.18 -18.71
C VAL A 582 24.06 -20.62 -18.19
N GLU A 583 22.94 -20.98 -18.81
CA GLU A 583 21.61 -20.59 -18.35
C GLU A 583 21.29 -21.30 -17.04
N VAL A 584 20.88 -20.54 -16.00
CA VAL A 584 20.58 -21.08 -14.67
C VAL A 584 19.07 -21.30 -14.55
N TYR A 585 18.62 -22.51 -14.86
CA TYR A 585 17.21 -22.87 -14.95
C TYR A 585 16.48 -22.80 -13.62
N GLU A 586 17.17 -23.00 -12.51
CA GLU A 586 16.59 -22.87 -11.17
C GLU A 586 16.05 -21.44 -10.91
N GLU A 587 16.82 -20.42 -11.30
CA GLU A 587 16.42 -19.01 -11.19
C GLU A 587 15.25 -18.64 -12.12
N GLU A 588 15.12 -19.37 -13.23
CA GLU A 588 14.04 -19.20 -14.20
C GLU A 588 12.77 -19.98 -13.84
N ALA A 589 12.83 -20.90 -12.87
CA ALA A 589 11.70 -21.70 -12.40
C ALA A 589 10.54 -20.85 -11.86
N GLY A 590 10.84 -19.62 -11.44
CA GLY A 590 9.84 -18.64 -11.01
C GLY A 590 9.06 -17.95 -12.15
N ASN A 591 9.33 -18.25 -13.44
CA ASN A 591 8.65 -17.65 -14.58
C ASN A 591 7.21 -18.15 -14.72
N TYR A 592 6.27 -17.21 -14.90
CA TYR A 592 4.85 -17.57 -15.02
C TYR A 592 4.03 -16.55 -15.82
N LYS A 593 2.84 -17.00 -16.25
CA LYS A 593 1.76 -16.17 -16.82
C LYS A 593 0.46 -16.46 -16.10
N ALA A 594 -0.26 -15.41 -15.74
CA ALA A 594 -1.59 -15.51 -15.14
C ALA A 594 -2.59 -14.59 -15.86
N THR A 595 -3.81 -15.09 -16.04
CA THR A 595 -4.95 -14.29 -16.53
C THR A 595 -6.13 -14.51 -15.60
N GLU A 596 -6.62 -13.45 -14.99
CA GLU A 596 -7.76 -13.45 -14.07
C GLU A 596 -8.89 -12.61 -14.63
N GLN A 597 -10.11 -13.17 -14.68
CA GLN A 597 -11.33 -12.46 -15.03
C GLN A 597 -12.27 -12.49 -13.84
N ILE A 598 -12.80 -11.32 -13.45
CA ILE A 598 -13.73 -11.19 -12.33
C ILE A 598 -15.01 -10.54 -12.85
N HIS A 599 -16.12 -11.25 -12.69
CA HIS A 599 -17.47 -10.77 -12.93
C HIS A 599 -18.15 -10.52 -11.59
N ALA A 600 -18.51 -9.28 -11.30
CA ALA A 600 -19.09 -8.90 -10.03
C ALA A 600 -20.40 -8.16 -10.23
N GLY A 601 -21.47 -8.67 -9.62
CA GLY A 601 -22.78 -8.02 -9.56
C GLY A 601 -23.15 -7.70 -8.13
N TYR A 602 -23.86 -6.61 -7.90
CA TYR A 602 -24.32 -6.28 -6.55
C TYR A 602 -25.69 -5.60 -6.55
N ILE A 603 -26.33 -5.72 -5.40
CA ILE A 603 -27.53 -4.97 -5.04
C ILE A 603 -27.37 -4.41 -3.61
N ARG A 604 -27.78 -3.17 -3.43
CA ARG A 604 -27.67 -2.45 -2.15
C ARG A 604 -28.95 -1.67 -1.91
N PHE A 605 -29.45 -1.78 -0.71
CA PHE A 605 -30.64 -1.10 -0.24
C PHE A 605 -30.30 -0.22 0.96
N ASP A 606 -30.39 1.11 0.79
CA ASP A 606 -30.19 2.07 1.87
C ASP A 606 -31.55 2.55 2.37
N GLN A 607 -31.77 2.42 3.66
CA GLN A 607 -33.04 2.74 4.31
C GLN A 607 -32.84 3.62 5.54
N LYS A 608 -33.62 4.68 5.64
CA LYS A 608 -33.78 5.47 6.86
C LYS A 608 -34.97 4.95 7.68
N LEU A 609 -34.69 4.45 8.88
CA LEU A 609 -35.67 3.93 9.82
C LEU A 609 -35.94 4.99 10.90
N GLY A 610 -36.68 6.03 10.54
CA GLY A 610 -36.92 7.18 11.40
C GLY A 610 -35.81 8.23 11.34
N ASN A 611 -35.72 9.10 12.34
CA ASN A 611 -34.78 10.23 12.32
C ASN A 611 -33.38 9.86 12.78
N ARG A 612 -33.21 8.71 13.44
CA ARG A 612 -31.97 8.36 14.14
C ARG A 612 -31.30 7.10 13.62
N LEU A 613 -32.01 6.21 12.93
CA LEU A 613 -31.46 4.94 12.47
C LEU A 613 -31.39 4.90 10.93
N ASP A 614 -30.20 4.77 10.43
CA ASP A 614 -29.91 4.49 9.01
C ASP A 614 -29.44 3.03 8.90
N ALA A 615 -29.94 2.29 7.89
CA ALA A 615 -29.59 0.90 7.62
C ALA A 615 -29.16 0.73 6.15
N THR A 616 -28.16 -0.08 5.90
CA THR A 616 -27.73 -0.51 4.56
C THR A 616 -27.68 -2.02 4.53
N LEU A 617 -28.46 -2.62 3.63
CA LEU A 617 -28.43 -4.05 3.33
C LEU A 617 -27.86 -4.25 1.92
N GLY A 618 -26.91 -5.13 1.78
CA GLY A 618 -26.27 -5.37 0.50
C GLY A 618 -25.91 -6.84 0.24
N LEU A 619 -25.87 -7.20 -1.03
CA LEU A 619 -25.41 -8.48 -1.49
C LEU A 619 -24.54 -8.27 -2.72
N ARG A 620 -23.36 -8.88 -2.74
CA ARG A 620 -22.46 -8.92 -3.87
C ARG A 620 -22.13 -10.35 -4.23
N ILE A 621 -22.04 -10.64 -5.51
CA ILE A 621 -21.60 -11.92 -6.04
C ILE A 621 -20.39 -11.65 -6.92
N GLU A 622 -19.30 -12.37 -6.70
CA GLU A 622 -18.10 -12.34 -7.52
C GLU A 622 -17.78 -13.72 -8.07
N ASN A 623 -17.77 -13.88 -9.40
CA ASN A 623 -17.25 -15.05 -10.09
C ASN A 623 -15.85 -14.72 -10.60
N THR A 624 -14.86 -15.50 -10.18
CA THR A 624 -13.46 -15.39 -10.58
C THR A 624 -13.09 -16.57 -11.46
N ARG A 625 -12.51 -16.29 -12.63
CA ARG A 625 -11.94 -17.27 -13.57
C ARG A 625 -10.46 -16.99 -13.72
N LEU A 626 -9.65 -17.93 -13.30
CA LEU A 626 -8.21 -17.83 -13.32
C LEU A 626 -7.62 -18.87 -14.28
N LYS A 627 -6.59 -18.44 -15.01
CA LYS A 627 -5.72 -19.30 -15.82
C LYS A 627 -4.29 -19.00 -15.47
N THR A 628 -3.50 -20.03 -15.19
CA THR A 628 -2.08 -19.93 -14.89
C THR A 628 -1.29 -20.91 -15.75
N SER A 629 -0.05 -20.54 -16.05
CA SER A 629 0.96 -21.43 -16.63
C SER A 629 2.34 -21.00 -16.14
N GLY A 630 3.24 -21.92 -15.99
CA GLY A 630 4.61 -21.72 -15.55
C GLY A 630 5.55 -22.78 -16.11
N VAL A 631 6.60 -23.03 -15.39
CA VAL A 631 7.62 -24.03 -15.75
C VAL A 631 7.88 -24.97 -14.59
N ASN A 632 8.25 -26.20 -14.90
CA ASN A 632 8.80 -27.18 -13.95
C ASN A 632 10.30 -27.22 -14.14
N TYR A 633 11.04 -27.20 -13.05
CA TYR A 633 12.49 -27.32 -13.02
C TYR A 633 12.85 -28.62 -12.30
N ILE A 634 13.82 -29.35 -12.82
CA ILE A 634 14.37 -30.55 -12.21
C ILE A 634 15.88 -30.53 -12.42
N MET A 635 16.63 -30.61 -11.34
CA MET A 635 18.03 -30.98 -11.33
C MET A 635 18.10 -32.43 -10.80
N ASP A 636 18.68 -33.34 -11.60
CA ASP A 636 18.80 -34.74 -11.22
C ASP A 636 20.04 -34.99 -10.31
N GLU A 637 20.22 -36.23 -9.84
CA GLU A 637 21.33 -36.59 -8.96
C GLU A 637 22.71 -36.46 -9.65
N GLU A 638 22.74 -36.40 -10.96
CA GLU A 638 23.93 -36.17 -11.81
C GLU A 638 24.15 -34.71 -12.17
N GLU A 639 23.39 -33.79 -11.52
CA GLU A 639 23.37 -32.35 -11.74
C GLU A 639 22.93 -31.93 -13.16
N ASN A 640 22.17 -32.78 -13.89
CA ASN A 640 21.58 -32.38 -15.16
C ASN A 640 20.29 -31.60 -14.96
N GLU A 641 20.23 -30.39 -15.44
CA GLU A 641 19.09 -29.50 -15.32
C GLU A 641 18.10 -29.65 -16.46
N SER A 642 16.81 -29.48 -16.16
CA SER A 642 15.76 -29.43 -17.15
C SER A 642 14.64 -28.46 -16.77
N LEU A 643 14.18 -27.65 -17.75
CA LEU A 643 13.07 -26.73 -17.60
C LEU A 643 11.95 -27.08 -18.60
N LYS A 644 10.73 -27.37 -18.10
CA LYS A 644 9.59 -27.79 -18.94
C LYS A 644 8.32 -27.01 -18.61
N PRO A 645 7.57 -26.52 -19.61
CA PRO A 645 6.30 -25.86 -19.39
C PRO A 645 5.29 -26.74 -18.62
N THR A 646 4.55 -26.15 -17.65
CA THR A 646 3.53 -26.88 -16.87
C THR A 646 2.24 -27.16 -17.65
N GLY A 647 1.98 -26.44 -18.74
CA GLY A 647 0.66 -26.35 -19.36
C GLY A 647 -0.23 -25.26 -18.73
N GLU A 648 -1.45 -25.11 -19.20
CA GLU A 648 -2.44 -24.15 -18.69
C GLU A 648 -3.37 -24.83 -17.66
N TYR A 649 -3.41 -24.27 -16.46
CA TYR A 649 -4.37 -24.65 -15.41
C TYR A 649 -5.48 -23.61 -15.30
N LYS A 650 -6.68 -24.09 -14.92
CA LYS A 650 -7.88 -23.24 -14.76
C LYS A 650 -8.47 -23.45 -13.38
N ASN A 651 -8.81 -22.36 -12.73
CA ASN A 651 -9.49 -22.36 -11.44
C ASN A 651 -10.63 -21.34 -11.46
N ASP A 652 -11.87 -21.81 -11.33
CA ASP A 652 -13.09 -21.00 -11.39
C ASP A 652 -13.85 -21.16 -10.07
N TYR A 653 -14.18 -20.02 -9.42
CA TYR A 653 -14.94 -20.04 -8.19
C TYR A 653 -15.87 -18.82 -8.06
N THR A 654 -16.89 -18.96 -7.21
CA THR A 654 -17.88 -17.91 -6.95
C THR A 654 -18.00 -17.65 -5.46
N ASN A 655 -17.96 -16.37 -5.07
CA ASN A 655 -18.14 -15.92 -3.70
C ASN A 655 -19.41 -15.08 -3.57
N LEU A 656 -20.16 -15.37 -2.50
CA LEU A 656 -21.32 -14.60 -2.08
C LEU A 656 -20.94 -13.75 -0.86
N LEU A 657 -21.10 -12.43 -0.95
CA LEU A 657 -20.59 -11.43 -0.02
C LEU A 657 -21.76 -10.55 0.49
N PRO A 658 -22.54 -11.00 1.49
CA PRO A 658 -23.55 -10.19 2.12
C PRO A 658 -22.96 -9.12 3.03
N SER A 659 -23.72 -8.01 3.21
CA SER A 659 -23.37 -6.91 4.10
C SER A 659 -24.62 -6.31 4.75
N LEU A 660 -24.54 -6.05 6.04
CA LEU A 660 -25.54 -5.30 6.82
C LEU A 660 -24.80 -4.25 7.65
N LEU A 661 -25.17 -2.98 7.48
CA LEU A 661 -24.63 -1.87 8.25
C LEU A 661 -25.79 -1.11 8.89
N LEU A 662 -25.61 -0.75 10.15
CA LEU A 662 -26.54 0.04 10.94
C LEU A 662 -25.80 1.24 11.52
N LYS A 663 -26.44 2.43 11.45
CA LYS A 663 -25.91 3.65 12.05
C LYS A 663 -27.02 4.32 12.86
N TYR A 664 -26.84 4.35 14.17
CA TYR A 664 -27.74 5.01 15.10
C TYR A 664 -27.16 6.36 15.55
N LYS A 665 -27.87 7.45 15.30
CA LYS A 665 -27.49 8.81 15.73
C LYS A 665 -27.91 9.00 17.19
N THR A 666 -26.95 9.03 18.09
CA THR A 666 -27.16 9.29 19.51
C THR A 666 -27.49 10.77 19.76
N SER A 667 -26.84 11.65 18.96
CA SER A 667 -27.03 13.10 18.93
C SER A 667 -26.72 13.64 17.54
N GLU A 668 -26.76 14.95 17.34
CA GLU A 668 -26.27 15.59 16.10
C GLU A 668 -24.77 15.29 15.85
N ASP A 669 -23.98 15.14 16.91
CA ASP A 669 -22.54 14.96 16.88
C ASP A 669 -22.07 13.56 17.32
N GLY A 670 -22.99 12.65 17.65
CA GLY A 670 -22.67 11.31 18.11
C GLY A 670 -23.37 10.22 17.30
N SER A 671 -22.67 9.09 17.09
CA SER A 671 -23.25 7.91 16.43
C SER A 671 -22.69 6.61 16.97
N ILE A 672 -23.53 5.57 16.93
CA ILE A 672 -23.14 4.17 17.11
C ILE A 672 -23.29 3.50 15.75
N ARG A 673 -22.28 2.73 15.34
CA ARG A 673 -22.32 1.93 14.12
C ARG A 673 -22.12 0.47 14.46
N ALA A 674 -22.91 -0.39 13.80
CA ALA A 674 -22.77 -1.83 13.87
C ALA A 674 -22.78 -2.40 12.46
N SER A 675 -21.97 -3.42 12.19
CA SER A 675 -21.97 -4.06 10.90
C SER A 675 -21.65 -5.54 10.96
N VAL A 676 -22.18 -6.28 9.98
CA VAL A 676 -21.87 -7.68 9.66
C VAL A 676 -21.58 -7.74 8.17
N THR A 677 -20.39 -8.19 7.82
CA THR A 677 -19.98 -8.28 6.40
C THR A 677 -19.21 -9.55 6.13
N LYS A 678 -19.29 -10.05 4.89
CA LYS A 678 -18.42 -11.11 4.40
C LYS A 678 -17.51 -10.56 3.32
N THR A 679 -16.20 -10.85 3.45
CA THR A 679 -15.14 -10.38 2.54
C THR A 679 -14.23 -11.54 2.15
N LEU A 680 -13.34 -11.30 1.20
CA LEU A 680 -12.37 -12.29 0.74
C LEU A 680 -10.98 -11.67 0.56
N SER A 681 -9.97 -12.50 0.36
CA SER A 681 -8.66 -12.15 -0.21
C SER A 681 -8.21 -13.26 -1.15
N ARG A 682 -7.65 -12.87 -2.31
CA ARG A 682 -7.20 -13.80 -3.35
C ARG A 682 -5.74 -14.15 -3.14
N PRO A 683 -5.34 -15.44 -3.34
CA PRO A 683 -3.95 -15.87 -3.26
C PRO A 683 -3.07 -15.15 -4.29
N LYS A 684 -1.76 -15.12 -4.04
CA LYS A 684 -0.75 -14.61 -4.98
C LYS A 684 -0.80 -15.40 -6.30
N TYR A 685 -0.45 -14.78 -7.43
CA TYR A 685 -0.46 -15.50 -8.71
C TYR A 685 0.62 -16.58 -8.77
N SER A 686 1.82 -16.30 -8.24
CA SER A 686 2.91 -17.26 -8.16
C SER A 686 2.51 -18.54 -7.40
N ALA A 687 1.78 -18.39 -6.30
CA ALA A 687 1.27 -19.53 -5.50
C ALA A 687 0.29 -20.43 -6.27
N LEU A 688 -0.41 -19.87 -7.27
CA LEU A 688 -1.44 -20.57 -8.07
C LEU A 688 -0.90 -21.16 -9.38
N VAL A 689 0.39 -21.06 -9.63
CA VAL A 689 1.06 -21.76 -10.73
C VAL A 689 1.28 -23.22 -10.33
N ALA A 690 0.97 -24.16 -11.20
CA ALA A 690 1.16 -25.58 -10.93
C ALA A 690 2.61 -26.02 -11.23
N ASN A 691 3.58 -25.24 -10.81
CA ASN A 691 5.00 -25.58 -10.98
C ASN A 691 5.49 -26.52 -9.90
N LYS A 692 6.46 -27.33 -10.26
CA LYS A 692 7.25 -28.15 -9.35
C LYS A 692 8.71 -27.96 -9.70
N SER A 693 9.49 -27.51 -8.74
CA SER A 693 10.93 -27.37 -8.85
C SER A 693 11.57 -28.31 -7.86
N PHE A 694 12.48 -29.14 -8.32
CA PHE A 694 13.23 -30.10 -7.53
C PHE A 694 14.70 -29.93 -7.74
N ASN A 695 15.44 -29.67 -6.68
CA ASN A 695 16.89 -29.80 -6.63
C ASN A 695 17.19 -31.12 -5.90
N LEU A 696 17.51 -32.18 -6.66
CA LEU A 696 17.73 -33.49 -6.08
C LEU A 696 19.09 -33.57 -5.37
N ALA A 697 20.06 -32.78 -5.81
CA ALA A 697 21.39 -32.76 -5.21
C ALA A 697 21.38 -32.13 -3.80
N ASP A 698 20.62 -31.04 -3.64
CA ASP A 698 20.49 -30.32 -2.37
C ASP A 698 19.29 -30.78 -1.55
N GLN A 699 18.44 -31.67 -2.09
CA GLN A 699 17.22 -32.18 -1.47
C GLN A 699 16.23 -31.03 -1.14
N GLU A 700 16.05 -30.10 -2.07
CA GLU A 700 15.13 -28.98 -1.97
C GLU A 700 14.02 -29.08 -3.00
N ALA A 701 12.84 -28.57 -2.67
CA ALA A 701 11.73 -28.49 -3.61
C ALA A 701 10.86 -27.26 -3.39
N THR A 702 10.34 -26.70 -4.48
CA THR A 702 9.31 -25.67 -4.45
C THR A 702 8.08 -26.14 -5.21
N ILE A 703 6.89 -26.08 -4.58
CA ILE A 703 5.65 -26.59 -5.15
C ILE A 703 4.57 -25.50 -5.14
N GLY A 704 4.02 -25.21 -6.31
CA GLY A 704 2.83 -24.37 -6.46
C GLY A 704 1.55 -25.22 -6.48
N ASP A 705 0.45 -24.68 -5.96
CA ASP A 705 -0.86 -25.35 -5.94
C ASP A 705 -1.94 -24.48 -6.61
N PRO A 706 -2.39 -24.84 -7.83
CA PRO A 706 -3.44 -24.10 -8.53
C PRO A 706 -4.81 -24.19 -7.84
N ASN A 707 -5.00 -25.06 -6.86
CA ASN A 707 -6.27 -25.29 -6.17
C ASN A 707 -6.41 -24.50 -4.86
N ILE A 708 -5.46 -23.67 -4.51
CA ILE A 708 -5.55 -22.81 -3.33
C ILE A 708 -6.83 -21.98 -3.38
N LYS A 709 -7.63 -22.08 -2.32
CA LYS A 709 -8.88 -21.37 -2.17
C LYS A 709 -8.64 -19.93 -1.71
N PRO A 710 -9.47 -18.96 -2.10
CA PRO A 710 -9.41 -17.63 -1.53
C PRO A 710 -9.66 -17.69 -0.02
N THR A 711 -8.93 -16.89 0.72
CA THR A 711 -9.22 -16.62 2.13
C THR A 711 -10.54 -15.86 2.21
N THR A 712 -11.43 -16.24 3.12
CA THR A 712 -12.71 -15.55 3.34
C THR A 712 -12.89 -15.20 4.80
N SER A 713 -13.61 -14.13 5.09
CA SER A 713 -13.86 -13.70 6.47
C SER A 713 -15.30 -13.20 6.69
N TRP A 714 -15.92 -13.63 7.79
CA TRP A 714 -17.03 -12.93 8.38
C TRP A 714 -16.50 -11.88 9.36
N ASN A 715 -16.95 -10.63 9.20
CA ASN A 715 -16.51 -9.50 10.00
C ASN A 715 -17.70 -8.93 10.76
N LEU A 716 -17.50 -8.69 12.06
CA LEU A 716 -18.44 -8.04 12.97
C LEU A 716 -17.76 -6.78 13.50
N ASP A 717 -18.44 -5.65 13.42
CA ASP A 717 -17.91 -4.37 13.87
C ASP A 717 -18.94 -3.62 14.72
N LEU A 718 -18.48 -2.99 15.78
CA LEU A 718 -19.24 -2.07 16.62
C LEU A 718 -18.37 -0.86 16.92
N SER A 719 -18.88 0.35 16.67
CA SER A 719 -18.17 1.58 17.05
C SER A 719 -19.11 2.62 17.65
N ILE A 720 -18.55 3.44 18.52
CA ILE A 720 -19.18 4.64 19.05
C ILE A 720 -18.26 5.83 18.79
N ASP A 721 -18.82 6.89 18.21
CA ASP A 721 -18.08 8.10 17.86
C ASP A 721 -18.81 9.34 18.38
N HIS A 722 -18.03 10.30 18.86
CA HIS A 722 -18.53 11.63 19.21
C HIS A 722 -17.59 12.70 18.63
N TYR A 723 -18.15 13.65 17.88
CA TYR A 723 -17.44 14.76 17.24
C TYR A 723 -17.64 16.02 18.06
N PHE A 724 -16.56 16.66 18.48
CA PHE A 724 -16.62 17.89 19.26
C PHE A 724 -16.99 19.09 18.38
N LYS A 725 -17.68 20.09 18.94
CA LYS A 725 -17.96 21.37 18.24
C LYS A 725 -16.68 22.13 17.87
N SER A 726 -15.63 22.01 18.71
CA SER A 726 -14.25 22.32 18.29
C SER A 726 -13.74 21.22 17.34
N ILE A 727 -12.57 21.41 16.75
CA ILE A 727 -11.98 20.39 15.90
C ILE A 727 -11.53 19.23 16.76
N GLY A 728 -12.21 18.08 16.63
CA GLY A 728 -11.81 16.89 17.35
C GLY A 728 -12.90 15.82 17.41
N MET A 729 -12.48 14.64 17.88
CA MET A 729 -13.35 13.49 18.05
C MET A 729 -12.83 12.55 19.13
N VAL A 730 -13.73 11.72 19.66
CA VAL A 730 -13.40 10.50 20.40
C VAL A 730 -14.13 9.34 19.73
N SER A 731 -13.43 8.23 19.56
CA SER A 731 -13.96 7.01 18.96
C SER A 731 -13.48 5.80 19.73
N LEU A 732 -14.38 4.83 19.92
CA LEU A 732 -14.09 3.51 20.44
C LEU A 732 -14.72 2.47 19.49
N GLY A 733 -13.94 1.50 19.05
CA GLY A 733 -14.36 0.44 18.16
C GLY A 733 -14.02 -0.94 18.70
N LEU A 734 -14.89 -1.91 18.43
CA LEU A 734 -14.66 -3.34 18.66
C LEU A 734 -14.82 -4.04 17.32
N PHE A 735 -13.97 -5.03 17.07
CA PHE A 735 -14.08 -5.84 15.86
C PHE A 735 -13.80 -7.32 16.14
N TYR A 736 -14.43 -8.17 15.35
CA TYR A 736 -14.23 -9.60 15.34
C TYR A 736 -14.24 -10.12 13.89
N LYS A 737 -13.30 -10.99 13.55
CA LYS A 737 -13.18 -11.63 12.24
C LYS A 737 -13.04 -13.14 12.41
N ASP A 738 -13.86 -13.92 11.71
CA ASP A 738 -13.72 -15.37 11.56
C ASP A 738 -13.17 -15.64 10.15
N VAL A 739 -11.89 -15.91 10.08
CA VAL A 739 -11.12 -16.04 8.84
C VAL A 739 -10.97 -17.52 8.49
N LYS A 740 -11.25 -17.87 7.24
CA LYS A 740 -11.17 -19.23 6.72
C LYS A 740 -10.16 -19.33 5.60
N ASN A 741 -9.49 -20.48 5.50
CA ASN A 741 -8.55 -20.81 4.43
C ASN A 741 -7.42 -19.76 4.33
N VAL A 742 -6.77 -19.43 5.44
CA VAL A 742 -5.63 -18.52 5.41
C VAL A 742 -4.53 -19.12 4.56
N ASN A 743 -4.12 -18.38 3.52
CA ASN A 743 -3.04 -18.79 2.64
C ASN A 743 -1.73 -18.23 3.17
N ILE A 744 -0.76 -19.11 3.39
CA ILE A 744 0.61 -18.77 3.76
C ILE A 744 1.60 -19.62 2.97
N GLU A 745 2.81 -19.14 2.87
CA GLU A 745 3.97 -19.92 2.47
C GLU A 745 4.50 -20.70 3.67
N THR A 746 4.73 -21.97 3.47
CA THR A 746 5.20 -22.91 4.50
C THR A 746 6.49 -23.56 4.05
N LEU A 747 7.34 -23.86 5.02
CA LEU A 747 8.52 -24.68 4.85
C LEU A 747 8.28 -26.00 5.59
N GLY A 748 8.47 -27.15 4.94
CA GLY A 748 8.22 -28.47 5.53
C GLY A 748 9.15 -29.52 4.95
N TYR A 749 9.14 -30.70 5.56
CA TYR A 749 9.99 -31.82 5.17
C TYR A 749 9.12 -32.97 4.69
N TYR A 750 9.42 -33.52 3.47
CA TYR A 750 8.67 -34.58 2.82
C TYR A 750 9.64 -35.55 2.16
N THR A 751 9.27 -36.82 2.11
CA THR A 751 10.04 -37.80 1.32
C THR A 751 9.81 -37.59 -0.17
N GLY A 752 10.79 -37.92 -1.01
CA GLY A 752 10.66 -37.87 -2.45
C GLY A 752 9.44 -38.65 -2.98
N ALA A 753 9.12 -39.78 -2.34
CA ALA A 753 7.94 -40.61 -2.66
C ALA A 753 6.62 -39.82 -2.41
N GLU A 754 6.50 -39.02 -1.34
CA GLU A 754 5.35 -38.18 -1.06
C GLU A 754 5.23 -37.04 -2.08
N LEU A 755 6.35 -36.58 -2.62
CA LEU A 755 6.40 -35.55 -3.66
C LEU A 755 6.12 -36.11 -5.06
N GLY A 756 6.02 -37.44 -5.21
CA GLY A 756 5.75 -38.13 -6.47
C GLY A 756 7.01 -38.59 -7.22
N LEU A 757 8.18 -38.52 -6.59
CA LEU A 757 9.44 -39.08 -7.10
C LEU A 757 9.47 -40.57 -6.79
N THR A 758 9.13 -41.40 -7.77
CA THR A 758 8.98 -42.84 -7.55
C THR A 758 10.30 -43.50 -7.13
N GLY A 759 10.29 -44.14 -5.95
CA GLY A 759 11.43 -44.87 -5.42
C GLY A 759 12.44 -44.00 -4.65
N ASN A 760 12.25 -42.68 -4.60
CA ASN A 760 13.11 -41.80 -3.80
C ASN A 760 12.56 -41.67 -2.37
N ASN A 761 13.34 -42.12 -1.38
CA ASN A 761 13.00 -42.01 0.05
C ASN A 761 13.77 -40.88 0.76
N ASP A 762 14.54 -40.08 0.05
CA ASP A 762 15.26 -38.95 0.64
C ASP A 762 14.28 -37.89 1.13
N THR A 763 14.68 -37.18 2.17
CA THR A 763 13.86 -36.13 2.76
C THR A 763 14.20 -34.79 2.10
N PHE A 764 13.22 -34.20 1.48
CA PHE A 764 13.32 -32.88 0.86
C PHE A 764 12.81 -31.78 1.77
N GLU A 765 13.51 -30.65 1.79
CA GLU A 765 12.99 -29.41 2.31
C GLU A 765 12.08 -28.76 1.24
N VAL A 766 10.82 -28.57 1.58
CA VAL A 766 9.79 -28.16 0.62
C VAL A 766 9.20 -26.82 0.99
N THR A 767 9.36 -25.83 0.11
CA THR A 767 8.65 -24.57 0.16
C THR A 767 7.36 -24.67 -0.66
N GLN A 768 6.21 -24.38 -0.03
CA GLN A 768 4.92 -24.38 -0.72
C GLN A 768 3.95 -23.35 -0.15
N ASN A 769 3.09 -22.82 -1.00
CA ASN A 769 1.95 -22.05 -0.58
C ASN A 769 0.73 -22.95 -0.39
N MET A 770 0.00 -22.81 0.72
CA MET A 770 -1.17 -23.62 1.01
C MET A 770 -2.19 -22.89 1.89
N ASN A 771 -3.45 -23.39 1.90
CA ASN A 771 -4.43 -22.96 2.88
C ASN A 771 -4.12 -23.65 4.22
N ALA A 772 -3.23 -23.07 5.02
CA ALA A 772 -2.62 -23.70 6.15
C ALA A 772 -3.56 -23.82 7.37
N TYR A 773 -4.35 -22.77 7.66
CA TYR A 773 -5.21 -22.72 8.85
C TYR A 773 -6.41 -21.79 8.68
N ASP A 774 -7.33 -21.87 9.63
CA ASP A 774 -8.35 -20.85 9.91
C ASP A 774 -7.89 -19.97 11.07
N ALA A 775 -8.39 -18.76 11.18
CA ALA A 775 -8.03 -17.84 12.25
C ALA A 775 -9.24 -17.10 12.83
N ARG A 776 -9.13 -16.68 14.08
CA ARG A 776 -9.99 -15.67 14.71
C ARG A 776 -9.14 -14.47 15.04
N VAL A 777 -9.66 -13.29 14.66
CA VAL A 777 -9.00 -12.01 14.95
C VAL A 777 -10.02 -11.12 15.63
N TYR A 778 -9.68 -10.57 16.80
CA TYR A 778 -10.55 -9.63 17.50
C TYR A 778 -9.73 -8.55 18.18
N GLY A 779 -10.36 -7.41 18.42
CA GLY A 779 -9.63 -6.33 19.01
C GLY A 779 -10.45 -5.11 19.35
N VAL A 780 -9.76 -4.13 19.90
CA VAL A 780 -10.29 -2.84 20.35
C VAL A 780 -9.48 -1.73 19.72
N GLU A 781 -10.18 -0.72 19.22
CA GLU A 781 -9.58 0.49 18.67
C GLU A 781 -10.07 1.70 19.47
N ALA A 782 -9.17 2.58 19.88
CA ALA A 782 -9.49 3.85 20.51
C ALA A 782 -8.79 4.99 19.78
N ALA A 783 -9.51 6.10 19.56
CA ALA A 783 -8.92 7.31 18.99
C ALA A 783 -9.44 8.53 19.73
N TYR A 784 -8.54 9.47 19.98
CA TYR A 784 -8.85 10.76 20.59
C TYR A 784 -8.09 11.86 19.89
N GLN A 785 -8.81 12.91 19.53
CA GLN A 785 -8.25 14.10 18.92
C GLN A 785 -8.95 15.33 19.48
N ARG A 786 -8.19 16.28 20.00
CA ARG A 786 -8.74 17.55 20.48
C ARG A 786 -7.65 18.60 20.73
N ASP A 787 -7.99 19.88 20.53
CA ASP A 787 -7.23 21.00 21.08
C ASP A 787 -7.48 21.15 22.58
N PHE A 788 -6.55 21.77 23.32
CA PHE A 788 -6.69 21.99 24.77
C PHE A 788 -7.46 23.26 25.13
N GLY A 789 -8.14 23.88 24.17
CA GLY A 789 -8.99 25.04 24.39
C GLY A 789 -10.20 24.75 25.32
N PHE A 790 -10.51 23.49 25.56
CA PHE A 790 -11.53 23.09 26.55
C PHE A 790 -11.04 23.25 28.01
N ILE A 791 -9.74 23.32 28.24
CA ILE A 791 -9.16 23.60 29.57
C ILE A 791 -9.14 25.11 29.79
N THR A 792 -8.55 25.84 28.84
CA THR A 792 -8.55 27.31 28.82
C THR A 792 -8.37 27.80 27.37
N PRO A 793 -9.02 28.91 26.95
CA PRO A 793 -8.87 29.45 25.61
C PRO A 793 -7.40 29.72 25.20
N ALA A 794 -6.53 30.03 26.14
CA ALA A 794 -5.10 30.25 25.91
C ALA A 794 -4.37 29.01 25.36
N LEU A 795 -4.81 27.81 25.70
CA LEU A 795 -4.23 26.54 25.27
C LEU A 795 -4.84 25.99 23.97
N ARG A 796 -5.73 26.74 23.29
CA ARG A 796 -6.33 26.31 22.02
C ARG A 796 -5.30 26.09 20.91
N CYS A 797 -4.15 26.76 21.00
CA CYS A 797 -3.05 26.55 20.06
C CYS A 797 -2.31 25.21 20.23
N LEU A 798 -2.53 24.52 21.34
CA LEU A 798 -1.97 23.20 21.61
C LEU A 798 -3.06 22.14 21.43
N GLY A 799 -2.69 20.97 20.92
CA GLY A 799 -3.62 19.86 20.83
C GLY A 799 -2.88 18.53 20.79
N PHE A 800 -3.69 17.50 20.94
CA PHE A 800 -3.27 16.12 20.96
C PHE A 800 -4.08 15.30 19.97
N TYR A 801 -3.41 14.43 19.25
CA TYR A 801 -4.00 13.33 18.49
C TYR A 801 -3.37 12.03 18.97
N GLY A 802 -4.16 11.04 19.31
CA GLY A 802 -3.67 9.73 19.68
C GLY A 802 -4.64 8.64 19.27
N ASN A 803 -4.09 7.48 18.90
CA ASN A 803 -4.86 6.27 18.69
C ASN A 803 -4.09 5.05 19.20
N TYR A 804 -4.85 4.03 19.55
CA TYR A 804 -4.32 2.76 20.00
C TYR A 804 -5.22 1.64 19.49
N THR A 805 -4.60 0.57 19.01
CA THR A 805 -5.30 -0.64 18.57
C THR A 805 -4.66 -1.84 19.26
N TYR A 806 -5.49 -2.63 19.91
CA TYR A 806 -5.17 -3.97 20.38
C TYR A 806 -5.81 -4.98 19.44
N THR A 807 -5.01 -5.93 18.93
CA THR A 807 -5.45 -7.00 18.04
C THR A 807 -4.94 -8.32 18.58
N HIS A 808 -5.84 -9.24 18.88
CA HIS A 808 -5.49 -10.61 19.23
C HIS A 808 -5.91 -11.55 18.10
N SER A 809 -5.01 -12.45 17.70
CA SER A 809 -5.27 -13.46 16.68
C SER A 809 -4.93 -14.84 17.21
N THR A 810 -5.77 -15.82 16.91
CA THR A 810 -5.54 -17.25 17.18
C THR A 810 -5.80 -18.05 15.94
N THR A 811 -4.94 -19.00 15.64
CA THR A 811 -5.09 -19.93 14.52
C THR A 811 -5.84 -21.20 14.95
N ARG A 812 -6.47 -21.89 14.00
CA ARG A 812 -7.25 -23.11 14.20
C ARG A 812 -7.15 -24.04 13.00
N ASN A 813 -7.46 -25.31 13.21
CA ASN A 813 -7.53 -26.32 12.14
C ASN A 813 -6.18 -26.47 11.42
N TYR A 814 -5.13 -26.68 12.21
CA TYR A 814 -3.80 -26.92 11.69
C TYR A 814 -3.74 -28.15 10.82
N ASN A 815 -3.03 -28.05 9.73
CA ASN A 815 -2.66 -29.22 8.96
C ASN A 815 -1.57 -30.00 9.72
N SER A 816 -1.74 -31.32 9.84
CA SER A 816 -0.74 -32.18 10.49
C SER A 816 0.67 -32.07 9.90
N ARG A 817 0.75 -31.63 8.63
CA ARG A 817 2.02 -31.36 7.94
C ARG A 817 2.75 -30.14 8.46
N LEU A 818 2.06 -29.21 9.14
CA LEU A 818 2.69 -28.03 9.72
C LEU A 818 3.40 -28.31 11.04
N GLY A 819 3.27 -29.54 11.60
CA GLY A 819 3.84 -29.88 12.90
C GLY A 819 3.27 -29.07 14.07
N ILE A 820 2.13 -28.40 13.88
CA ILE A 820 1.46 -27.57 14.87
C ILE A 820 0.26 -28.34 15.39
N GLU A 821 0.22 -28.58 16.71
CA GLU A 821 -0.87 -29.31 17.35
C GLU A 821 -2.11 -28.41 17.56
N ASP A 822 -3.30 -29.00 17.48
CA ASP A 822 -4.55 -28.30 17.81
C ASP A 822 -4.52 -27.84 19.27
N GLY A 823 -4.76 -26.54 19.49
CA GLY A 823 -4.74 -25.95 20.83
C GLY A 823 -3.51 -25.12 21.15
N ASP A 824 -2.49 -25.13 20.31
CA ASP A 824 -1.36 -24.22 20.43
C ASP A 824 -1.84 -22.76 20.19
N ASP A 825 -1.41 -21.84 21.04
CA ASP A 825 -1.70 -20.41 20.89
C ASP A 825 -0.76 -19.78 19.85
N VAL A 826 -0.98 -20.14 18.59
CA VAL A 826 -0.22 -19.61 17.46
C VAL A 826 -0.96 -18.40 16.88
N LYS A 827 -0.26 -17.27 16.81
CA LYS A 827 -0.79 -16.04 16.24
C LYS A 827 -0.75 -16.09 14.72
N MET A 828 -1.66 -15.38 14.10
CA MET A 828 -1.69 -15.19 12.65
C MET A 828 -0.46 -14.39 12.18
N THR A 829 0.13 -14.77 11.05
CA THR A 829 1.25 -14.05 10.44
C THR A 829 0.88 -12.62 10.06
N GLY A 830 1.85 -11.69 10.14
CA GLY A 830 1.66 -10.29 9.78
C GLY A 830 0.73 -9.49 10.72
N SER A 831 0.51 -9.96 11.96
CA SER A 831 -0.49 -9.42 12.89
C SER A 831 0.14 -8.87 14.17
N PRO A 832 0.58 -7.58 14.21
CA PRO A 832 1.04 -6.95 15.44
C PRO A 832 -0.10 -6.82 16.45
N GLU A 833 0.17 -7.22 17.70
CA GLU A 833 -0.83 -7.21 18.77
C GLU A 833 -1.15 -5.80 19.28
N HIS A 834 -0.16 -4.93 19.31
CA HIS A 834 -0.30 -3.56 19.76
C HIS A 834 0.21 -2.58 18.71
N THR A 835 -0.61 -1.61 18.34
CA THR A 835 -0.18 -0.46 17.55
C THR A 835 -0.64 0.83 18.22
N ALA A 836 0.20 1.86 18.22
CA ALA A 836 -0.12 3.14 18.82
C ALA A 836 0.48 4.29 18.02
N ASN A 837 -0.25 5.39 17.94
CA ASN A 837 0.23 6.65 17.41
C ASN A 837 -0.11 7.75 18.40
N ALA A 838 0.81 8.67 18.63
CA ALA A 838 0.59 9.83 19.46
C ALA A 838 1.26 11.05 18.82
N SER A 839 0.55 12.17 18.75
CA SER A 839 1.08 13.43 18.22
C SER A 839 0.67 14.59 19.11
N LEU A 840 1.65 15.39 19.50
CA LEU A 840 1.44 16.70 20.10
C LEU A 840 1.67 17.76 19.02
N TYR A 841 0.79 18.73 18.95
CA TYR A 841 0.93 19.81 18.00
C TYR A 841 0.69 21.19 18.61
N PHE A 842 1.45 22.15 18.10
CA PHE A 842 1.27 23.58 18.37
C PHE A 842 0.92 24.28 17.06
N GLU A 843 -0.17 25.06 17.05
CA GLU A 843 -0.59 25.80 15.88
C GLU A 843 -1.09 27.20 16.28
N LYS A 844 -0.34 28.22 15.87
CA LYS A 844 -0.69 29.63 16.14
C LYS A 844 -0.01 30.56 15.16
N ASN A 845 -0.76 31.55 14.62
CA ASN A 845 -0.24 32.65 13.78
C ASN A 845 0.63 32.16 12.60
N GLY A 846 0.21 31.08 11.92
CA GLY A 846 0.94 30.51 10.81
C GLY A 846 2.08 29.55 11.19
N ILE A 847 2.46 29.48 12.47
CA ILE A 847 3.41 28.49 12.99
C ILE A 847 2.67 27.20 13.25
N ASN A 848 3.22 26.11 12.76
CA ASN A 848 2.79 24.74 13.06
C ASN A 848 4.01 23.91 13.44
N ILE A 849 3.96 23.27 14.62
CA ILE A 849 5.00 22.35 15.10
C ILE A 849 4.29 21.08 15.53
N ARG A 850 4.80 19.92 15.14
CA ARG A 850 4.25 18.62 15.51
C ARG A 850 5.35 17.62 15.82
N LEU A 851 5.23 16.96 16.95
CA LEU A 851 6.01 15.80 17.35
C LEU A 851 5.10 14.57 17.26
N SER A 852 5.51 13.55 16.51
CA SER A 852 4.73 12.34 16.26
C SER A 852 5.52 11.11 16.65
N TYR A 853 4.91 10.23 17.44
CA TYR A 853 5.43 8.92 17.82
C TYR A 853 4.56 7.83 17.25
N ASN A 854 5.19 6.80 16.68
CA ASN A 854 4.52 5.60 16.15
C ASN A 854 5.15 4.35 16.76
N PHE A 855 4.32 3.42 17.19
CA PHE A 855 4.71 2.14 17.78
C PHE A 855 3.93 1.00 17.15
N ALA A 856 4.62 -0.11 16.85
CA ALA A 856 4.01 -1.41 16.60
C ALA A 856 4.81 -2.50 17.33
N SER A 857 4.10 -3.46 17.94
CA SER A 857 4.72 -4.62 18.57
C SER A 857 5.26 -5.60 17.53
N SER A 858 6.16 -6.49 17.95
CA SER A 858 6.64 -7.59 17.11
C SER A 858 5.50 -8.54 16.72
N PHE A 859 5.66 -9.22 15.57
CA PHE A 859 4.71 -10.22 15.07
C PHE A 859 5.43 -11.30 14.25
N ILE A 860 4.81 -12.46 14.11
CA ILE A 860 5.29 -13.53 13.24
C ILE A 860 5.16 -13.06 11.79
N ASP A 861 6.28 -12.98 11.07
CA ASP A 861 6.33 -12.62 9.66
C ASP A 861 6.24 -13.87 8.78
N GLN A 862 6.98 -14.90 9.10
CA GLN A 862 6.97 -16.20 8.41
C GLN A 862 7.03 -17.35 9.41
N MET A 863 6.18 -18.36 9.21
CA MET A 863 6.20 -19.60 9.98
C MET A 863 7.19 -20.59 9.38
N ASN A 864 8.01 -21.19 10.22
CA ASN A 864 8.78 -22.37 9.88
C ASN A 864 8.04 -23.60 10.39
N THR A 865 7.59 -24.47 9.46
CA THR A 865 6.79 -25.64 9.81
C THR A 865 7.64 -26.84 10.22
N GLY A 866 8.96 -26.80 9.98
CA GLY A 866 9.91 -27.79 10.46
C GLY A 866 10.36 -27.55 11.90
N SER A 867 10.47 -26.29 12.30
CA SER A 867 10.89 -25.91 13.65
C SER A 867 10.34 -24.55 14.05
N ARG A 868 9.59 -24.48 15.14
CA ARG A 868 9.10 -23.22 15.71
C ARG A 868 10.21 -22.33 16.26
N GLU A 869 11.35 -22.90 16.59
CA GLU A 869 12.54 -22.16 16.98
C GLU A 869 13.13 -21.33 15.84
N LEU A 870 12.70 -21.62 14.60
CA LEU A 870 13.09 -20.91 13.39
C LEU A 870 11.98 -20.01 12.82
N ASP A 871 10.83 -19.85 13.51
CA ASP A 871 9.81 -18.86 13.14
C ASP A 871 10.43 -17.48 13.04
N ARG A 872 10.20 -16.79 11.93
CA ARG A 872 10.71 -15.43 11.71
C ARG A 872 9.74 -14.40 12.25
N TYR A 873 10.25 -13.47 13.04
CA TYR A 873 9.51 -12.36 13.62
C TYR A 873 10.02 -11.03 13.07
N TYR A 874 9.12 -10.17 12.62
CA TYR A 874 9.38 -8.75 12.47
C TYR A 874 9.37 -8.12 13.86
N ASP A 875 10.45 -7.43 14.23
CA ASP A 875 10.58 -6.88 15.58
C ASP A 875 9.73 -5.61 15.75
N LYS A 876 9.56 -5.21 17.02
CA LYS A 876 8.87 -3.96 17.36
C LYS A 876 9.54 -2.75 16.71
N VAL A 877 8.74 -1.76 16.37
CA VAL A 877 9.22 -0.50 15.81
C VAL A 877 8.78 0.69 16.66
N ASN A 878 9.67 1.69 16.75
CA ASN A 878 9.45 2.95 17.47
C ASN A 878 9.97 4.09 16.60
N TYR A 879 9.08 4.83 15.94
CA TYR A 879 9.46 5.99 15.15
C TYR A 879 9.09 7.28 15.87
N LEU A 880 9.99 8.25 15.85
CA LEU A 880 9.76 9.60 16.35
C LEU A 880 10.10 10.58 15.24
N ASP A 881 9.12 11.39 14.84
CA ASP A 881 9.23 12.37 13.77
C ASP A 881 8.89 13.77 14.29
N LEU A 882 9.64 14.78 13.83
CA LEU A 882 9.42 16.20 14.14
C LEU A 882 9.18 16.98 12.86
N ASN A 883 8.12 17.81 12.85
CA ASN A 883 7.79 18.70 11.77
C ASN A 883 7.56 20.11 12.28
N ALA A 884 8.08 21.12 11.57
CA ALA A 884 7.85 22.52 11.86
C ALA A 884 7.60 23.28 10.56
N SER A 885 6.65 24.22 10.56
CA SER A 885 6.41 25.09 9.43
C SER A 885 5.93 26.48 9.86
N TYR A 886 6.18 27.47 9.00
CA TYR A 886 5.66 28.81 9.13
C TYR A 886 5.04 29.27 7.81
N THR A 887 3.77 29.65 7.88
CA THR A 887 2.97 30.10 6.72
C THR A 887 2.57 31.55 6.89
N TRP A 888 2.80 32.39 5.87
CA TRP A 888 2.40 33.80 5.83
C TRP A 888 1.81 34.17 4.45
N GLY A 889 1.26 35.36 4.36
CA GLY A 889 0.60 35.90 3.15
C GLY A 889 -0.92 35.76 3.22
N LYS A 890 -1.62 36.55 2.42
CA LYS A 890 -3.10 36.55 2.37
C LYS A 890 -3.60 35.82 1.11
N ASN A 891 -3.43 36.38 -0.07
CA ASN A 891 -3.87 35.80 -1.34
C ASN A 891 -2.88 34.74 -1.83
N THR A 892 -1.60 35.04 -1.82
CA THR A 892 -0.51 34.10 -2.03
C THR A 892 0.02 33.69 -0.67
N LYS A 893 -0.03 32.40 -0.37
CA LYS A 893 0.52 31.83 0.87
C LYS A 893 1.91 31.28 0.61
N PHE A 894 2.86 31.72 1.40
CA PHE A 894 4.22 31.20 1.42
C PHE A 894 4.41 30.37 2.70
N THR A 895 4.97 29.21 2.57
CA THR A 895 5.28 28.32 3.69
C THR A 895 6.73 27.90 3.61
N ILE A 896 7.49 28.11 4.68
CA ILE A 896 8.75 27.40 4.90
C ILE A 896 8.51 26.24 5.87
N PHE A 897 9.22 25.14 5.69
CA PHE A 897 9.09 23.97 6.54
C PHE A 897 10.43 23.27 6.75
N ALA A 898 10.52 22.57 7.86
CA ALA A 898 11.61 21.65 8.19
C ALA A 898 11.03 20.40 8.85
N GLU A 899 11.66 19.27 8.60
CA GLU A 899 11.29 17.98 9.16
C GLU A 899 12.50 17.14 9.50
N ALA A 900 12.35 16.28 10.49
CA ALA A 900 13.31 15.26 10.86
C ALA A 900 12.56 13.96 11.11
N ASN A 901 12.90 12.92 10.36
CA ASN A 901 12.26 11.61 10.39
C ASN A 901 13.21 10.58 11.02
N ASN A 902 12.62 9.64 11.74
CA ASN A 902 13.33 8.56 12.41
C ASN A 902 14.39 9.09 13.42
N LEU A 903 14.01 10.05 14.26
CA LEU A 903 14.92 10.64 15.27
C LEU A 903 15.49 9.63 16.27
N LEU A 904 14.82 8.48 16.44
CA LEU A 904 15.31 7.39 17.31
C LEU A 904 16.29 6.46 16.58
N ASN A 905 16.56 6.71 15.30
CA ASN A 905 17.39 5.84 14.46
C ASN A 905 16.94 4.36 14.53
N GLN A 906 15.61 4.15 14.48
CA GLN A 906 15.01 2.83 14.57
C GLN A 906 15.49 1.96 13.41
N PRO A 907 16.11 0.79 13.65
CA PRO A 907 16.44 -0.15 12.61
C PRO A 907 15.22 -0.98 12.16
N LEU A 908 15.29 -1.54 10.98
CA LEU A 908 14.49 -2.69 10.60
C LEU A 908 15.17 -3.94 11.16
N ARG A 909 14.45 -4.73 11.95
CA ARG A 909 15.01 -5.94 12.56
C ARG A 909 14.07 -7.13 12.44
N TYR A 910 14.64 -8.28 12.11
CA TYR A 910 14.02 -9.59 12.23
C TYR A 910 14.78 -10.45 13.24
N TYR A 911 14.05 -11.31 13.94
CA TYR A 911 14.64 -12.35 14.81
C TYR A 911 13.96 -13.69 14.57
N GLN A 912 14.63 -14.80 14.93
CA GLN A 912 14.08 -16.15 14.77
C GLN A 912 13.84 -16.80 16.13
N GLY A 913 12.60 -17.29 16.33
CA GLY A 913 12.14 -17.99 17.53
C GLY A 913 12.27 -17.14 18.80
N ASN A 914 13.48 -16.95 19.26
CA ASN A 914 13.79 -16.13 20.41
C ASN A 914 14.14 -14.68 19.98
N LYS A 915 13.55 -13.66 20.65
CA LYS A 915 13.81 -12.25 20.38
C LYS A 915 15.29 -11.83 20.50
N ASP A 916 16.09 -12.60 21.24
CA ASP A 916 17.51 -12.34 21.40
C ASP A 916 18.36 -12.94 20.26
N ARG A 917 17.74 -13.74 19.36
CA ARG A 917 18.38 -14.35 18.19
C ARG A 917 18.10 -13.48 16.96
N THR A 918 18.96 -12.49 16.70
CA THR A 918 18.83 -11.63 15.53
C THR A 918 19.04 -12.41 14.25
N MET A 919 18.09 -12.33 13.32
CA MET A 919 18.22 -12.84 11.95
C MET A 919 18.71 -11.77 11.00
N GLN A 920 18.14 -10.56 11.05
CA GLN A 920 18.52 -9.45 10.19
C GLN A 920 18.35 -8.15 10.94
N VAL A 921 19.27 -7.21 10.74
CA VAL A 921 19.12 -5.83 11.20
C VAL A 921 19.67 -4.87 10.16
N GLU A 922 18.88 -3.84 9.84
CA GLU A 922 19.22 -2.82 8.85
C GLU A 922 19.05 -1.42 9.42
N TYR A 923 20.07 -0.59 9.26
CA TYR A 923 20.05 0.81 9.67
C TYR A 923 20.00 1.72 8.45
N TYR A 924 19.02 2.62 8.43
CA TYR A 924 18.81 3.60 7.35
C TYR A 924 19.14 5.02 7.75
N GLY A 925 19.38 5.24 9.04
CA GLY A 925 19.74 6.54 9.59
C GLY A 925 18.59 7.52 9.73
N VAL A 926 18.93 8.69 10.31
CA VAL A 926 18.03 9.83 10.42
C VAL A 926 17.98 10.58 9.08
N LYS A 927 16.81 11.12 8.71
CA LYS A 927 16.61 11.95 7.52
C LYS A 927 16.12 13.32 7.93
N VAL A 928 16.68 14.38 7.35
CA VAL A 928 16.20 15.75 7.54
C VAL A 928 15.90 16.40 6.20
N ASN A 929 14.83 17.18 6.16
CA ASN A 929 14.42 17.96 5.00
C ASN A 929 14.05 19.38 5.42
N ALA A 930 14.29 20.34 4.51
CA ALA A 930 13.77 21.69 4.64
C ALA A 930 13.35 22.20 3.26
N GLY A 931 12.33 23.03 3.22
CA GLY A 931 11.83 23.51 1.95
C GLY A 931 10.84 24.65 2.06
N PHE A 932 10.26 24.95 0.91
CA PHE A 932 9.25 26.00 0.80
C PHE A 932 8.08 25.55 -0.10
N LYS A 933 6.90 26.11 0.18
CA LYS A 933 5.69 25.97 -0.66
C LYS A 933 5.13 27.35 -0.99
N ILE A 934 4.61 27.47 -2.20
CA ILE A 934 3.88 28.66 -2.68
C ILE A 934 2.50 28.16 -3.12
N ASN A 935 1.44 28.77 -2.58
CA ASN A 935 0.06 28.46 -2.93
C ASN A 935 -0.64 29.77 -3.35
N LEU A 936 -1.18 29.80 -4.59
CA LEU A 936 -1.90 30.90 -5.20
C LEU A 936 -3.39 30.57 -5.31
#